data_e337ec6138bc63ee6405621ed1d93ca5
#
_entry.id   e337ec6138bc63ee6405621ed1d93ca5
#
_cell.length_a   1.000
_cell.length_b   1.000
_cell.length_c   1.000
_cell.angle_alpha   90.00
_cell.angle_beta   90.00
_cell.angle_gamma   90.00
#
_symmetry.space_group_name_H-M   'P 1'
#
loop_
_entity.id
_entity.type
_entity.pdbx_description
1 polymer ?
#
loop_
_entity_poly.entity_id
_entity_poly.type
_entity_poly.pdbx_seq_one_letter_code
_entity_poly.pdbx_strand_id
1 'polypeptide(L)'
;SDPEPELDLRRLNYSYRQHDIESQLTAEYRQHYTDARYAFEESDHLKDEPYEFYTPSSDPIPDNRLPAPGIRVLPIRMHKERVVTATEQVPETGYGLHPLLDYLLSYKYPRYYEHTVKYARPLGTTDSTFNDFNREQTEYPEIPTDLMSRILPLVCILLNAKPFLPLHWIDTFFTHMPLVTGVSYFYRHSYELRTHAAFSSPKEYKDRQTSKGYFFNAFSEWSRTVVHRIKEFGYPFSTENLSPPEILDKMRVFVIQHATSIYTRNQNSERLGNLKQRPIYAMDTLFLHLECMITFPLHVMARSIDSAIMYSFETIRGGCSFMDIQAKKYKSYLCIDWSSFDQRMPWIIVDTFFTRFLPFLLIISSGYHPTAEYPAYPELTSDKMFQRLFNIINFLRLWYFNCVFYVADGYAYVRRFAGIASGMLNTQYLDSYCNLVLMIHGLIHFGCSDEEILQICFFVMGDDNVLLTHWPLSRLQSFLDWFEAHALSRFGMVLSRQKSIITQIRTRIEMLGYQCNGGTPKRSIPKLVAQLCFPERGPDPRYMSSRAIGIAYAAAGSDQTFHNFCKDVYLTFLPYQADITDEFQRAKAIKDLPGYLKVLMLYEPSFDINLSEFPSIHTVRSRYQIWLGELEQDSKWNPSHFLKSPDFVPPSPQTMQEYMDEHSLSFSAPADLFA
;
A
#
# COMPACT_ATOMS: atom_id res chain seq x y z
N SER A 1 -34.64 -28.49 2.22
CA SER A 1 -34.36 -27.07 1.95
C SER A 1 -33.11 -26.94 1.09
N ASP A 2 -33.15 -26.07 0.11
CA ASP A 2 -31.99 -25.82 -0.71
C ASP A 2 -30.86 -25.26 0.16
N PRO A 3 -29.60 -25.71 -0.06
CA PRO A 3 -28.48 -25.14 0.65
C PRO A 3 -28.38 -23.66 0.28
N GLU A 4 -28.04 -22.83 1.27
CA GLU A 4 -27.84 -21.43 1.03
C GLU A 4 -26.67 -21.18 0.07
N PRO A 5 -26.79 -20.19 -0.85
CA PRO A 5 -25.71 -19.91 -1.75
C PRO A 5 -24.47 -19.42 -0.99
N GLU A 6 -23.33 -19.94 -1.36
CA GLU A 6 -22.04 -19.50 -0.81
C GLU A 6 -21.71 -18.09 -1.26
N LEU A 7 -21.10 -17.31 -0.36
CA LEU A 7 -20.60 -16.00 -0.71
C LEU A 7 -19.37 -16.11 -1.62
N ASP A 8 -19.47 -15.62 -2.85
CA ASP A 8 -18.34 -15.46 -3.74
C ASP A 8 -17.68 -14.09 -3.48
N LEU A 9 -16.68 -14.06 -2.61
CA LEU A 9 -16.03 -12.84 -2.18
C LEU A 9 -15.30 -12.11 -3.31
N ARG A 10 -14.87 -12.81 -4.36
CA ARG A 10 -14.26 -12.16 -5.52
C ARG A 10 -15.30 -11.34 -6.28
N ARG A 11 -16.48 -11.92 -6.48
CA ARG A 11 -17.58 -11.21 -7.14
C ARG A 11 -18.08 -10.06 -6.28
N LEU A 12 -18.17 -10.25 -4.96
CA LEU A 12 -18.55 -9.18 -4.03
C LEU A 12 -17.64 -7.97 -4.11
N ASN A 13 -16.33 -8.18 -4.26
CA ASN A 13 -15.39 -7.10 -4.45
C ASN A 13 -15.56 -6.35 -5.78
N TYR A 14 -16.38 -6.85 -6.70
CA TYR A 14 -16.52 -6.28 -8.03
C TYR A 14 -17.89 -5.70 -8.32
N SER A 15 -18.95 -6.40 -8.03
CA SER A 15 -20.25 -6.07 -8.60
C SER A 15 -21.44 -6.32 -7.69
N TYR A 16 -21.29 -6.95 -6.54
CA TYR A 16 -22.41 -7.21 -5.66
C TYR A 16 -22.85 -5.96 -4.93
N ARG A 17 -24.15 -5.78 -4.76
CA ARG A 17 -24.73 -4.72 -3.97
C ARG A 17 -24.79 -5.10 -2.51
N GLN A 18 -24.90 -4.10 -1.63
CA GLN A 18 -24.98 -4.30 -0.19
C GLN A 18 -26.19 -5.19 0.20
N HIS A 19 -27.34 -5.00 -0.42
CA HIS A 19 -28.50 -5.82 -0.10
C HIS A 19 -28.31 -7.30 -0.49
N ASP A 20 -27.51 -7.58 -1.53
CA ASP A 20 -27.16 -8.95 -1.90
C ASP A 20 -26.26 -9.59 -0.84
N ILE A 21 -25.33 -8.82 -0.30
CA ILE A 21 -24.50 -9.23 0.84
C ILE A 21 -25.37 -9.52 2.06
N GLU A 22 -26.27 -8.61 2.39
CA GLU A 22 -27.18 -8.74 3.53
C GLU A 22 -28.16 -9.92 3.38
N SER A 23 -28.63 -10.20 2.16
CA SER A 23 -29.50 -11.33 1.90
C SER A 23 -28.77 -12.66 2.01
N GLN A 24 -27.48 -12.69 1.73
CA GLN A 24 -26.63 -13.87 1.91
C GLN A 24 -26.22 -14.08 3.37
N LEU A 25 -26.24 -13.03 4.18
CA LEU A 25 -26.17 -13.12 5.63
C LEU A 25 -27.55 -13.48 6.16
N THR A 26 -27.88 -14.74 6.04
CA THR A 26 -29.22 -15.25 6.31
C THR A 26 -29.69 -15.01 7.74
N ALA A 27 -31.01 -15.17 7.96
CA ALA A 27 -31.60 -15.11 9.30
C ALA A 27 -30.89 -16.10 10.25
N GLU A 28 -30.44 -17.24 9.75
CA GLU A 28 -29.71 -18.24 10.53
C GLU A 28 -28.35 -17.69 11.01
N TYR A 29 -27.55 -17.09 10.14
CA TYR A 29 -26.28 -16.48 10.54
C TYR A 29 -26.48 -15.34 11.54
N ARG A 30 -27.49 -14.51 11.32
CA ARG A 30 -27.84 -13.43 12.25
C ARG A 30 -28.24 -13.96 13.62
N GLN A 31 -29.00 -15.02 13.65
CA GLN A 31 -29.40 -15.65 14.90
C GLN A 31 -28.19 -16.27 15.62
N HIS A 32 -27.34 -16.99 14.90
CA HIS A 32 -26.10 -17.54 15.46
C HIS A 32 -25.20 -16.45 16.04
N TYR A 33 -25.06 -15.35 15.34
CA TYR A 33 -24.27 -14.21 15.84
C TYR A 33 -24.90 -13.63 17.12
N THR A 34 -26.21 -13.44 17.13
CA THR A 34 -26.94 -12.95 18.30
C THR A 34 -26.78 -13.90 19.49
N ASP A 35 -26.95 -15.19 19.26
CA ASP A 35 -26.81 -16.21 20.30
C ASP A 35 -25.37 -16.27 20.84
N ALA A 36 -24.39 -16.19 19.98
CA ALA A 36 -22.97 -16.16 20.37
C ALA A 36 -22.65 -14.91 21.16
N ARG A 37 -23.21 -13.77 20.77
CA ARG A 37 -23.03 -12.51 21.48
C ARG A 37 -23.68 -12.56 22.88
N TYR A 38 -24.87 -13.09 23.01
CA TYR A 38 -25.51 -13.31 24.31
C TYR A 38 -24.70 -14.26 25.21
N ALA A 39 -24.27 -15.38 24.65
CA ALA A 39 -23.43 -16.32 25.38
C ALA A 39 -22.12 -15.67 25.86
N PHE A 40 -21.56 -14.79 25.03
CA PHE A 40 -20.36 -14.03 25.36
C PHE A 40 -20.65 -13.01 26.47
N GLU A 41 -21.71 -12.20 26.34
CA GLU A 41 -22.07 -11.17 27.32
C GLU A 41 -22.46 -11.78 28.68
N GLU A 42 -23.03 -12.98 28.69
CA GLU A 42 -23.45 -13.68 29.90
C GLU A 42 -22.42 -14.66 30.45
N SER A 43 -21.31 -14.89 29.75
CA SER A 43 -20.30 -15.83 30.23
C SER A 43 -19.58 -15.25 31.45
N ASP A 44 -19.48 -16.05 32.51
CA ASP A 44 -18.71 -15.67 33.72
C ASP A 44 -17.24 -15.43 33.43
N HIS A 45 -16.74 -16.07 32.36
CA HIS A 45 -15.37 -15.90 31.88
C HIS A 45 -15.06 -14.45 31.45
N LEU A 46 -16.05 -13.73 30.93
CA LEU A 46 -15.92 -12.32 30.55
C LEU A 46 -16.06 -11.36 31.73
N LYS A 47 -16.79 -11.76 32.74
CA LYS A 47 -16.94 -10.96 33.96
C LYS A 47 -15.70 -11.03 34.83
N ASP A 48 -15.03 -12.17 34.82
CA ASP A 48 -13.87 -12.44 35.68
C ASP A 48 -12.54 -12.09 34.99
N GLU A 49 -12.43 -12.25 33.68
CA GLU A 49 -11.28 -11.86 32.86
C GLU A 49 -11.75 -11.12 31.62
N PRO A 50 -11.89 -9.78 31.68
CA PRO A 50 -12.20 -9.02 30.49
C PRO A 50 -11.13 -9.29 29.43
N TYR A 51 -11.55 -9.59 28.20
CA TYR A 51 -10.64 -9.82 27.10
C TYR A 51 -9.90 -8.52 26.79
N GLU A 52 -8.66 -8.43 27.22
CA GLU A 52 -7.87 -7.23 27.07
C GLU A 52 -7.07 -7.28 25.77
N PHE A 53 -7.16 -6.19 24.99
CA PHE A 53 -6.34 -6.03 23.78
C PHE A 53 -4.88 -5.75 24.12
N TYR A 54 -4.63 -5.20 25.30
CA TYR A 54 -3.30 -4.85 25.77
C TYR A 54 -3.32 -4.77 27.29
N THR A 55 -2.14 -4.82 27.88
CA THR A 55 -1.98 -4.67 29.35
C THR A 55 -1.10 -3.47 29.64
N PRO A 56 -1.44 -2.66 30.66
CA PRO A 56 -0.51 -1.64 31.17
C PRO A 56 0.77 -2.28 31.66
N SER A 57 1.90 -1.62 31.43
CA SER A 57 3.20 -2.07 31.94
C SER A 57 4.07 -0.88 32.26
N SER A 58 4.67 -0.88 33.46
CA SER A 58 5.67 0.08 33.88
C SER A 58 7.08 -0.54 33.94
N ASP A 59 7.24 -1.75 33.44
CA ASP A 59 8.53 -2.44 33.41
C ASP A 59 9.54 -1.64 32.56
N PRO A 60 10.83 -1.63 32.96
CA PRO A 60 11.88 -0.99 32.17
C PRO A 60 11.95 -1.55 30.75
N ILE A 61 12.17 -0.65 29.77
CA ILE A 61 12.31 -1.05 28.38
C ILE A 61 13.73 -1.59 28.18
N PRO A 62 13.89 -2.80 27.59
CA PRO A 62 15.22 -3.33 27.29
C PRO A 62 15.97 -2.44 26.30
N ASP A 63 17.30 -2.45 26.36
CA ASP A 63 18.16 -1.62 25.50
C ASP A 63 17.87 -1.83 24.00
N ASN A 64 17.54 -3.06 23.60
CA ASN A 64 17.22 -3.38 22.20
C ASN A 64 15.82 -2.93 21.76
N ARG A 65 15.05 -2.32 22.64
CA ARG A 65 13.70 -1.79 22.37
C ARG A 65 13.54 -0.31 22.71
N LEU A 66 14.63 0.37 23.08
CA LEU A 66 14.60 1.81 23.36
C LEU A 66 14.27 2.60 22.08
N PRO A 67 13.36 3.58 22.18
CA PRO A 67 12.96 4.36 21.01
C PRO A 67 14.05 5.37 20.61
N ALA A 68 14.22 5.58 19.30
CA ALA A 68 15.02 6.66 18.76
C ALA A 68 14.34 8.02 19.03
N PRO A 69 15.11 9.15 18.96
CA PRO A 69 14.51 10.48 19.11
C PRO A 69 13.36 10.71 18.14
N GLY A 70 12.22 11.20 18.65
CA GLY A 70 11.01 11.41 17.86
C GLY A 70 10.08 10.20 17.78
N ILE A 71 10.46 9.08 18.36
CA ILE A 71 9.60 7.91 18.55
C ILE A 71 9.35 7.74 20.04
N ARG A 72 8.10 7.44 20.42
CA ARG A 72 7.75 7.21 21.83
C ARG A 72 7.33 5.76 22.01
N VAL A 73 7.85 5.13 23.08
CA VAL A 73 7.38 3.83 23.53
C VAL A 73 6.19 4.04 24.46
N LEU A 74 5.16 3.23 24.31
CA LEU A 74 3.97 3.33 25.15
C LEU A 74 4.10 2.44 26.40
N PRO A 75 3.52 2.85 27.55
CA PRO A 75 3.57 2.08 28.80
C PRO A 75 2.55 0.94 28.78
N ILE A 76 2.55 0.15 27.75
CA ILE A 76 1.65 -0.98 27.53
C ILE A 76 2.39 -2.14 26.89
N ARG A 77 1.78 -3.32 26.93
CA ARG A 77 2.23 -4.49 26.16
C ARG A 77 1.06 -5.04 25.38
N MET A 78 1.30 -5.24 24.10
CA MET A 78 0.37 -5.91 23.19
C MET A 78 0.51 -7.43 23.36
N HIS A 79 -0.43 -8.20 22.85
CA HIS A 79 -0.30 -9.65 22.83
C HIS A 79 0.93 -10.07 22.03
N LYS A 80 1.71 -10.96 22.58
CA LYS A 80 2.90 -11.50 21.91
C LYS A 80 2.49 -12.33 20.70
N GLU A 81 3.22 -12.14 19.64
CA GLU A 81 3.11 -12.92 18.41
C GLU A 81 4.39 -13.75 18.25
N ARG A 82 4.58 -14.34 17.06
CA ARG A 82 5.77 -15.15 16.80
C ARG A 82 7.03 -14.27 16.76
N VAL A 83 7.85 -14.38 17.77
CA VAL A 83 9.16 -13.74 17.82
C VAL A 83 10.12 -14.55 16.94
N VAL A 84 10.82 -13.88 16.03
CA VAL A 84 11.79 -14.50 15.13
C VAL A 84 13.20 -14.11 15.58
N THR A 85 14.03 -15.09 15.89
CA THR A 85 15.44 -14.90 16.25
C THR A 85 16.31 -15.73 15.33
N ALA A 86 17.50 -15.23 15.02
CA ALA A 86 18.49 -15.99 14.26
C ALA A 86 19.03 -17.16 15.10
N THR A 87 19.27 -18.29 14.45
CA THR A 87 19.86 -19.49 15.02
C THR A 87 21.11 -19.90 14.24
N GLU A 88 21.84 -20.89 14.73
CA GLU A 88 22.97 -21.44 13.96
C GLU A 88 22.53 -22.07 12.65
N GLN A 89 21.34 -22.69 12.61
CA GLN A 89 20.79 -23.28 11.39
C GLN A 89 20.23 -22.26 10.42
N VAL A 90 19.65 -21.16 10.94
CA VAL A 90 19.11 -20.06 10.13
C VAL A 90 19.70 -18.75 10.64
N PRO A 91 20.87 -18.34 10.13
CA PRO A 91 21.52 -17.09 10.53
C PRO A 91 20.77 -15.86 10.01
N GLU A 92 21.21 -14.68 10.42
CA GLU A 92 20.63 -13.40 9.96
C GLU A 92 20.66 -13.23 8.44
N THR A 93 21.63 -13.89 7.76
CA THR A 93 21.72 -13.93 6.30
C THR A 93 20.64 -14.81 5.66
N GLY A 94 19.79 -15.43 6.46
CA GLY A 94 18.63 -16.16 5.98
C GLY A 94 18.89 -17.63 5.63
N TYR A 95 17.99 -18.17 4.87
CA TYR A 95 18.01 -19.58 4.49
C TYR A 95 19.14 -19.89 3.50
N GLY A 96 19.68 -21.12 3.59
CA GLY A 96 20.61 -21.65 2.59
C GLY A 96 19.88 -22.12 1.33
N LEU A 97 20.66 -22.54 0.34
CA LEU A 97 20.14 -23.14 -0.88
C LEU A 97 19.38 -24.43 -0.59
N HIS A 98 18.26 -24.62 -1.25
CA HIS A 98 17.60 -25.90 -1.30
C HIS A 98 18.55 -26.93 -1.95
N PRO A 99 18.63 -28.17 -1.43
CA PRO A 99 19.54 -29.18 -1.98
C PRO A 99 19.41 -29.41 -3.49
N LEU A 100 18.20 -29.38 -4.04
CA LEU A 100 17.97 -29.52 -5.48
C LEU A 100 18.54 -28.34 -6.27
N LEU A 101 18.48 -27.12 -5.72
CA LEU A 101 19.07 -25.92 -6.34
C LEU A 101 20.60 -26.00 -6.28
N ASP A 102 21.13 -26.41 -5.14
CA ASP A 102 22.57 -26.57 -4.97
C ASP A 102 23.14 -27.57 -5.99
N TYR A 103 22.49 -28.72 -6.16
CA TYR A 103 22.85 -29.72 -7.16
C TYR A 103 22.80 -29.16 -8.58
N LEU A 104 21.68 -28.51 -8.95
CA LEU A 104 21.49 -27.94 -10.29
C LEU A 104 22.55 -26.88 -10.62
N LEU A 105 22.83 -25.98 -9.69
CA LEU A 105 23.82 -24.92 -9.86
C LEU A 105 25.23 -25.47 -9.97
N SER A 106 25.61 -26.40 -9.10
CA SER A 106 26.93 -27.01 -9.10
C SER A 106 27.18 -27.81 -10.37
N TYR A 107 26.19 -28.54 -10.83
CA TYR A 107 26.27 -29.42 -11.98
C TYR A 107 26.19 -28.67 -13.31
N LYS A 108 25.27 -27.75 -13.47
CA LYS A 108 24.94 -27.18 -14.79
C LYS A 108 25.19 -25.66 -14.90
N TYR A 109 25.17 -24.95 -13.79
CA TYR A 109 25.27 -23.47 -13.78
C TYR A 109 26.33 -22.98 -12.77
N PRO A 110 27.60 -23.41 -12.88
CA PRO A 110 28.62 -23.09 -11.87
C PRO A 110 28.89 -21.58 -11.75
N ARG A 111 28.73 -20.81 -12.83
CA ARG A 111 28.87 -19.34 -12.77
C ARG A 111 27.78 -18.69 -11.94
N TYR A 112 26.58 -19.22 -11.96
CA TYR A 112 25.45 -18.70 -11.16
C TYR A 112 25.58 -19.10 -9.69
N TYR A 113 26.32 -20.18 -9.40
CA TYR A 113 26.57 -20.57 -8.02
C TYR A 113 27.26 -19.46 -7.22
N GLU A 114 28.19 -18.73 -7.84
CA GLU A 114 28.88 -17.59 -7.22
C GLU A 114 27.91 -16.51 -6.79
N HIS A 115 26.82 -16.27 -7.53
CA HIS A 115 25.82 -15.28 -7.19
C HIS A 115 25.04 -15.66 -5.93
N THR A 116 24.84 -16.95 -5.68
CA THR A 116 24.18 -17.44 -4.47
C THR A 116 25.09 -17.38 -3.24
N VAL A 117 26.39 -17.33 -3.44
CA VAL A 117 27.38 -17.10 -2.37
C VAL A 117 27.45 -15.59 -2.04
N LYS A 118 27.41 -14.75 -3.05
CA LYS A 118 27.53 -13.29 -2.91
C LYS A 118 26.30 -12.65 -2.29
N TYR A 119 25.11 -13.11 -2.67
CA TYR A 119 23.84 -12.53 -2.22
C TYR A 119 23.13 -13.42 -1.24
N ALA A 120 22.33 -12.80 -0.39
CA ALA A 120 21.46 -13.48 0.56
C ALA A 120 20.13 -12.75 0.68
N ARG A 121 19.11 -13.47 1.11
CA ARG A 121 17.89 -12.87 1.58
C ARG A 121 17.89 -12.89 3.11
N PRO A 122 18.00 -11.72 3.77
CA PRO A 122 18.06 -11.67 5.22
C PRO A 122 16.85 -12.33 5.88
N LEU A 123 17.08 -12.89 7.05
CA LEU A 123 15.99 -13.36 7.91
C LEU A 123 15.34 -12.13 8.59
N GLY A 124 14.04 -11.99 8.46
CA GLY A 124 13.28 -10.94 9.14
C GLY A 124 13.14 -11.21 10.63
N THR A 125 14.21 -10.98 11.39
CA THR A 125 14.14 -11.12 12.85
C THR A 125 13.30 -10.02 13.46
N THR A 126 12.75 -10.27 14.65
CA THR A 126 11.99 -9.25 15.39
C THR A 126 12.87 -8.03 15.70
N ASP A 127 14.14 -8.26 16.02
CA ASP A 127 15.10 -7.16 16.26
C ASP A 127 15.34 -6.33 14.99
N SER A 128 15.55 -6.96 13.85
CA SER A 128 15.76 -6.22 12.61
C SER A 128 14.50 -5.46 12.18
N THR A 129 13.32 -6.03 12.38
CA THR A 129 12.05 -5.35 12.14
C THR A 129 11.93 -4.08 12.98
N PHE A 130 12.23 -4.18 14.27
CA PHE A 130 12.22 -3.02 15.14
C PHE A 130 13.26 -1.99 14.74
N ASN A 131 14.48 -2.40 14.43
CA ASN A 131 15.56 -1.48 14.06
C ASN A 131 15.27 -0.74 12.76
N ASP A 132 14.59 -1.37 11.80
CA ASP A 132 14.16 -0.70 10.57
C ASP A 132 13.10 0.37 10.83
N PHE A 133 12.18 0.10 11.75
CA PHE A 133 11.16 1.06 12.18
C PHE A 133 11.74 2.21 13.01
N ASN A 134 12.70 1.89 13.89
CA ASN A 134 13.19 2.78 14.95
C ASN A 134 14.22 3.77 14.43
N ARG A 135 13.75 4.80 13.70
CA ARG A 135 14.60 5.84 13.12
C ARG A 135 14.32 7.19 13.74
N GLU A 136 15.37 7.98 13.92
CA GLU A 136 15.26 9.35 14.39
C GLU A 136 14.32 10.17 13.51
N GLN A 137 13.49 10.98 14.16
CA GLN A 137 12.56 11.90 13.51
C GLN A 137 12.78 13.32 14.02
N THR A 138 12.70 14.28 13.10
CA THR A 138 12.87 15.70 13.38
C THR A 138 11.66 16.46 12.89
N GLU A 139 11.25 17.47 13.64
CA GLU A 139 10.20 18.39 13.24
C GLU A 139 10.71 19.38 12.19
N TYR A 140 9.92 19.61 11.14
CA TYR A 140 10.21 20.60 10.11
C TYR A 140 9.08 21.62 10.02
N PRO A 141 9.39 22.88 9.62
CA PRO A 141 8.36 23.89 9.42
C PRO A 141 7.41 23.52 8.28
N GLU A 142 6.15 23.92 8.43
CA GLU A 142 5.15 23.75 7.39
C GLU A 142 5.52 24.56 6.13
N ILE A 143 5.01 24.08 4.99
CA ILE A 143 5.10 24.86 3.75
C ILE A 143 4.12 26.04 3.87
N PRO A 144 4.57 27.27 3.58
CA PRO A 144 3.67 28.44 3.64
C PRO A 144 2.42 28.23 2.77
N THR A 145 1.29 28.75 3.26
CA THR A 145 -0.01 28.57 2.62
C THR A 145 -0.05 29.05 1.17
N ASP A 146 0.52 30.21 0.87
CA ASP A 146 0.58 30.78 -0.49
C ASP A 146 1.43 29.92 -1.41
N LEU A 147 2.53 29.37 -0.92
CA LEU A 147 3.36 28.45 -1.70
C LEU A 147 2.62 27.14 -1.99
N MET A 148 1.94 26.58 -0.99
CA MET A 148 1.08 25.39 -1.23
C MET A 148 -0.03 25.68 -2.24
N SER A 149 -0.62 26.87 -2.19
CA SER A 149 -1.66 27.27 -3.16
C SER A 149 -1.10 27.38 -4.59
N ARG A 150 0.19 27.61 -4.76
CA ARG A 150 0.89 27.56 -6.05
C ARG A 150 1.24 26.13 -6.47
N ILE A 151 1.71 25.32 -5.54
CA ILE A 151 2.11 23.92 -5.79
C ILE A 151 0.91 23.04 -6.16
N LEU A 152 -0.19 23.20 -5.43
CA LEU A 152 -1.33 22.31 -5.49
C LEU A 152 -1.95 22.16 -6.90
N PRO A 153 -2.23 23.25 -7.66
CA PRO A 153 -2.75 23.12 -9.02
C PRO A 153 -1.80 22.37 -9.95
N LEU A 154 -0.49 22.58 -9.81
CA LEU A 154 0.52 21.88 -10.61
C LEU A 154 0.50 20.38 -10.32
N VAL A 155 0.42 20.00 -9.06
CA VAL A 155 0.30 18.58 -8.66
C VAL A 155 -0.98 17.96 -9.22
N CYS A 156 -2.11 18.67 -9.16
CA CYS A 156 -3.37 18.18 -9.71
C CYS A 156 -3.29 17.93 -11.23
N ILE A 157 -2.66 18.83 -11.96
CA ILE A 157 -2.45 18.66 -13.41
C ILE A 157 -1.60 17.40 -13.67
N LEU A 158 -0.49 17.25 -12.94
CA LEU A 158 0.42 16.13 -13.13
C LEU A 158 -0.22 14.79 -12.76
N LEU A 159 -1.07 14.76 -11.75
CA LEU A 159 -1.76 13.53 -11.33
C LEU A 159 -3.03 13.23 -12.13
N ASN A 160 -3.43 14.08 -13.08
CA ASN A 160 -4.74 14.01 -13.73
C ASN A 160 -5.87 13.97 -12.69
N ALA A 161 -5.68 14.67 -11.57
CA ALA A 161 -6.63 14.72 -10.48
C ALA A 161 -7.68 15.78 -10.75
N LYS A 162 -8.93 15.37 -10.83
CA LYS A 162 -10.09 16.22 -11.12
C LYS A 162 -11.07 16.15 -9.98
N PRO A 163 -11.93 17.18 -9.80
CA PRO A 163 -12.98 17.13 -8.79
C PRO A 163 -13.82 15.84 -8.90
N PHE A 164 -14.16 15.27 -7.77
CA PHE A 164 -14.86 14.00 -7.70
C PHE A 164 -15.78 13.93 -6.48
N LEU A 165 -16.82 13.10 -6.57
CA LEU A 165 -17.71 12.78 -5.47
C LEU A 165 -17.11 11.69 -4.59
N PRO A 166 -17.24 11.77 -3.26
CA PRO A 166 -16.85 10.68 -2.37
C PRO A 166 -17.73 9.45 -2.57
N LEU A 167 -17.23 8.29 -2.19
CA LEU A 167 -17.98 7.05 -2.20
C LEU A 167 -18.73 6.86 -0.88
N HIS A 168 -19.92 6.29 -0.95
CA HIS A 168 -20.60 5.79 0.23
C HIS A 168 -19.83 4.57 0.79
N TRP A 169 -19.87 4.38 2.11
CA TRP A 169 -19.18 3.27 2.75
C TRP A 169 -19.53 1.90 2.12
N ILE A 170 -20.81 1.69 1.79
CA ILE A 170 -21.28 0.45 1.15
C ILE A 170 -20.53 0.18 -0.16
N ASP A 171 -20.28 1.21 -0.95
CA ASP A 171 -19.65 1.08 -2.26
C ASP A 171 -18.17 0.69 -2.17
N THR A 172 -17.55 0.86 -1.02
CA THR A 172 -16.16 0.41 -0.80
C THR A 172 -16.02 -1.11 -0.88
N PHE A 173 -17.09 -1.86 -0.62
CA PHE A 173 -17.11 -3.31 -0.75
C PHE A 173 -17.19 -3.78 -2.20
N PHE A 174 -17.46 -2.89 -3.13
CA PHE A 174 -17.46 -3.15 -4.57
C PHE A 174 -16.15 -2.74 -5.25
N THR A 175 -15.15 -2.38 -4.47
CA THR A 175 -13.78 -2.17 -4.92
C THR A 175 -12.97 -3.44 -4.68
N HIS A 176 -11.96 -3.68 -5.54
CA HIS A 176 -11.13 -4.87 -5.39
C HIS A 176 -10.09 -4.68 -4.28
N MET A 177 -10.30 -5.37 -3.17
CA MET A 177 -9.35 -5.44 -2.05
C MET A 177 -8.92 -6.89 -1.81
N PRO A 178 -7.66 -7.13 -1.38
CA PRO A 178 -7.20 -8.49 -1.14
C PRO A 178 -7.91 -9.11 0.06
N LEU A 179 -8.35 -10.37 -0.09
CA LEU A 179 -9.06 -11.13 0.95
C LEU A 179 -8.20 -12.26 1.54
N VAL A 180 -7.13 -12.65 0.85
CA VAL A 180 -6.25 -13.74 1.29
C VAL A 180 -5.19 -13.30 2.29
N THR A 181 -4.97 -11.99 2.43
CA THR A 181 -4.01 -11.43 3.38
C THR A 181 -4.53 -11.49 4.82
N GLY A 182 -3.61 -11.42 5.78
CA GLY A 182 -3.95 -11.41 7.20
C GLY A 182 -4.75 -10.18 7.63
N VAL A 183 -5.74 -10.40 8.48
CA VAL A 183 -6.51 -9.34 9.11
C VAL A 183 -5.68 -8.66 10.20
N SER A 184 -5.96 -7.38 10.49
CA SER A 184 -5.23 -6.60 11.47
C SER A 184 -5.55 -6.98 12.92
N TYR A 185 -4.78 -6.42 13.83
CA TYR A 185 -4.75 -6.77 15.26
C TYR A 185 -6.13 -6.80 15.93
N PHE A 186 -6.92 -5.76 15.76
CA PHE A 186 -8.22 -5.64 16.43
C PHE A 186 -9.12 -6.83 16.15
N TYR A 187 -9.22 -7.25 14.89
CA TYR A 187 -10.12 -8.34 14.47
C TYR A 187 -9.63 -9.69 14.98
N ARG A 188 -8.34 -9.91 15.00
CA ARG A 188 -7.72 -11.14 15.53
C ARG A 188 -7.90 -11.31 17.03
N HIS A 189 -8.00 -10.22 17.76
CA HIS A 189 -8.07 -10.20 19.21
C HIS A 189 -9.44 -9.79 19.75
N SER A 190 -10.40 -9.43 18.90
CA SER A 190 -11.78 -9.17 19.32
C SER A 190 -12.55 -10.48 19.43
N TYR A 191 -13.00 -10.78 20.63
CA TYR A 191 -13.82 -11.97 20.83
C TYR A 191 -15.16 -11.86 20.08
N GLU A 192 -15.80 -10.69 20.11
CA GLU A 192 -17.02 -10.41 19.39
C GLU A 192 -16.90 -10.69 17.90
N LEU A 193 -15.86 -10.15 17.26
CA LEU A 193 -15.65 -10.33 15.82
C LEU A 193 -15.20 -11.74 15.47
N ARG A 194 -14.38 -12.36 16.31
CA ARG A 194 -13.98 -13.77 16.10
C ARG A 194 -15.19 -14.70 16.19
N THR A 195 -16.07 -14.48 17.14
CA THR A 195 -17.29 -15.26 17.31
C THR A 195 -18.21 -15.06 16.12
N HIS A 196 -18.43 -13.82 15.71
CA HIS A 196 -19.24 -13.51 14.53
C HIS A 196 -18.66 -14.19 13.28
N ALA A 197 -17.35 -14.05 13.05
CA ALA A 197 -16.68 -14.65 11.91
C ALA A 197 -16.78 -16.17 11.90
N ALA A 198 -16.75 -16.82 13.05
CA ALA A 198 -16.91 -18.27 13.15
C ALA A 198 -18.24 -18.76 12.60
N PHE A 199 -19.32 -17.99 12.76
CA PHE A 199 -20.63 -18.30 12.23
C PHE A 199 -20.87 -17.78 10.81
N SER A 200 -20.35 -16.60 10.48
CA SER A 200 -20.65 -15.91 9.23
C SER A 200 -19.57 -16.05 8.17
N SER A 201 -18.46 -16.69 8.48
CA SER A 201 -17.33 -16.81 7.53
C SER A 201 -17.75 -17.54 6.26
N PRO A 202 -17.32 -17.05 5.09
CA PRO A 202 -17.54 -17.76 3.85
C PRO A 202 -16.85 -19.13 3.87
N LYS A 203 -17.46 -20.11 3.23
CA LYS A 203 -16.95 -21.50 3.21
C LYS A 203 -15.52 -21.58 2.68
N GLU A 204 -15.20 -20.78 1.67
CA GLU A 204 -13.87 -20.72 1.04
C GLU A 204 -12.76 -20.33 2.01
N TYR A 205 -13.10 -19.59 3.08
CA TYR A 205 -12.15 -19.05 4.05
C TYR A 205 -12.27 -19.68 5.44
N LYS A 206 -13.12 -20.68 5.63
CA LYS A 206 -13.34 -21.30 6.96
C LYS A 206 -12.07 -21.86 7.58
N ASP A 207 -11.15 -22.38 6.77
CA ASP A 207 -9.87 -22.89 7.23
C ASP A 207 -8.78 -21.81 7.32
N ARG A 208 -9.15 -20.54 7.10
CA ARG A 208 -8.24 -19.40 7.01
C ARG A 208 -8.60 -18.34 8.04
N GLN A 209 -8.63 -18.72 9.29
CA GLN A 209 -9.20 -17.94 10.40
C GLN A 209 -8.49 -16.60 10.69
N THR A 210 -7.35 -16.33 10.07
CA THR A 210 -6.64 -15.06 10.19
C THR A 210 -6.73 -14.20 8.95
N SER A 211 -7.43 -14.65 7.89
CA SER A 211 -7.55 -13.91 6.64
C SER A 211 -8.64 -12.84 6.70
N LYS A 212 -8.49 -11.79 5.89
CA LYS A 212 -9.53 -10.78 5.69
C LYS A 212 -10.83 -11.39 5.14
N GLY A 213 -10.72 -12.43 4.31
CA GLY A 213 -11.88 -13.16 3.80
C GLY A 213 -12.69 -13.84 4.88
N TYR A 214 -12.03 -14.44 5.85
CA TYR A 214 -12.70 -15.06 6.99
C TYR A 214 -13.52 -14.04 7.80
N PHE A 215 -13.00 -12.84 7.98
CA PHE A 215 -13.64 -11.76 8.73
C PHE A 215 -14.56 -10.88 7.87
N PHE A 216 -14.69 -11.15 6.58
CA PHE A 216 -15.36 -10.24 5.65
C PHE A 216 -16.77 -9.85 6.11
N ASN A 217 -17.61 -10.82 6.43
CA ASN A 217 -18.98 -10.57 6.85
C ASN A 217 -19.07 -9.94 8.25
N ALA A 218 -18.25 -10.41 9.17
CA ALA A 218 -18.17 -9.83 10.51
C ALA A 218 -17.72 -8.36 10.46
N PHE A 219 -16.72 -8.06 9.65
CA PHE A 219 -16.25 -6.69 9.44
C PHE A 219 -17.33 -5.82 8.81
N SER A 220 -18.00 -6.31 7.77
CA SER A 220 -19.03 -5.56 7.06
C SER A 220 -20.15 -5.10 8.02
N GLU A 221 -20.60 -5.99 8.89
CA GLU A 221 -21.67 -5.69 9.84
C GLU A 221 -21.19 -4.77 10.98
N TRP A 222 -20.05 -5.08 11.57
CA TRP A 222 -19.49 -4.28 12.66
C TRP A 222 -19.15 -2.86 12.20
N SER A 223 -18.48 -2.72 11.07
CA SER A 223 -18.00 -1.42 10.60
C SER A 223 -19.13 -0.47 10.20
N ARG A 224 -20.30 -1.00 9.83
CA ARG A 224 -21.46 -0.17 9.47
C ARG A 224 -21.84 0.79 10.58
N THR A 225 -21.97 0.31 11.81
CA THR A 225 -22.28 1.13 12.98
C THR A 225 -21.16 2.10 13.30
N VAL A 226 -19.91 1.63 13.24
CA VAL A 226 -18.73 2.45 13.55
C VAL A 226 -18.60 3.61 12.56
N VAL A 227 -18.77 3.36 11.27
CA VAL A 227 -18.72 4.40 10.24
C VAL A 227 -19.85 5.43 10.40
N HIS A 228 -21.04 5.00 10.76
CA HIS A 228 -22.12 5.95 11.07
C HIS A 228 -21.75 6.89 12.21
N ARG A 229 -21.13 6.39 13.27
CA ARG A 229 -20.68 7.22 14.40
C ARG A 229 -19.56 8.17 13.98
N ILE A 230 -18.62 7.71 13.15
CA ILE A 230 -17.55 8.58 12.63
C ILE A 230 -18.14 9.71 11.80
N LYS A 231 -19.11 9.43 10.93
CA LYS A 231 -19.79 10.47 10.13
C LYS A 231 -20.51 11.49 11.00
N GLU A 232 -21.17 11.03 12.06
CA GLU A 232 -21.98 11.89 12.90
C GLU A 232 -21.16 12.66 13.95
N PHE A 233 -20.21 11.99 14.60
CA PHE A 233 -19.49 12.55 15.75
C PHE A 233 -18.01 12.85 15.47
N GLY A 234 -17.46 12.35 14.38
CA GLY A 234 -16.02 12.43 14.12
C GLY A 234 -15.17 11.40 14.88
N TYR A 235 -15.82 10.50 15.60
CA TYR A 235 -15.18 9.44 16.40
C TYR A 235 -15.95 8.13 16.23
N PRO A 236 -15.33 6.97 16.51
CA PRO A 236 -16.00 5.67 16.37
C PRO A 236 -17.01 5.36 17.48
N PHE A 237 -17.34 6.34 18.29
CA PHE A 237 -18.28 6.26 19.40
C PHE A 237 -19.11 7.54 19.50
N SER A 238 -20.26 7.48 20.17
CA SER A 238 -21.06 8.67 20.45
C SER A 238 -20.35 9.57 21.45
N THR A 239 -20.25 10.86 21.13
CA THR A 239 -19.67 11.87 22.01
C THR A 239 -20.69 12.55 22.91
N GLU A 240 -21.97 12.15 22.84
CA GLU A 240 -23.02 12.69 23.69
C GLU A 240 -22.68 12.44 25.17
N ASN A 241 -22.82 13.48 25.99
CA ASN A 241 -22.55 13.45 27.43
C ASN A 241 -21.08 13.14 27.80
N LEU A 242 -20.14 13.26 26.86
CA LEU A 242 -18.72 13.09 27.11
C LEU A 242 -18.00 14.43 27.16
N SER A 243 -17.12 14.61 28.14
CA SER A 243 -16.21 15.74 28.19
C SER A 243 -15.09 15.59 27.16
N PRO A 244 -14.43 16.68 26.72
CA PRO A 244 -13.27 16.58 25.81
C PRO A 244 -12.16 15.63 26.30
N PRO A 245 -11.76 15.62 27.58
CA PRO A 245 -10.79 14.64 28.06
C PRO A 245 -11.27 13.18 27.96
N GLU A 246 -12.55 12.92 28.21
CA GLU A 246 -13.14 11.58 28.07
C GLU A 246 -13.14 11.11 26.63
N ILE A 247 -13.40 12.00 25.67
CA ILE A 247 -13.33 11.71 24.24
C ILE A 247 -11.92 11.29 23.85
N LEU A 248 -10.91 12.05 24.28
CA LEU A 248 -9.50 11.74 23.98
C LEU A 248 -9.06 10.42 24.62
N ASP A 249 -9.52 10.12 25.84
CA ASP A 249 -9.22 8.86 26.52
C ASP A 249 -9.82 7.66 25.75
N LYS A 250 -11.07 7.79 25.30
CA LYS A 250 -11.70 6.74 24.48
C LYS A 250 -11.02 6.58 23.14
N MET A 251 -10.58 7.67 22.52
CA MET A 251 -9.87 7.61 21.25
C MET A 251 -8.48 6.99 21.41
N ARG A 252 -7.80 7.25 22.51
CA ARG A 252 -6.53 6.60 22.84
C ARG A 252 -6.70 5.08 22.94
N VAL A 253 -7.74 4.62 23.63
CA VAL A 253 -8.07 3.19 23.70
C VAL A 253 -8.33 2.61 22.33
N PHE A 254 -9.10 3.31 21.49
CA PHE A 254 -9.41 2.88 20.14
C PHE A 254 -8.15 2.66 19.30
N VAL A 255 -7.24 3.63 19.25
CA VAL A 255 -6.04 3.52 18.41
C VAL A 255 -5.09 2.42 18.90
N ILE A 256 -5.05 2.17 20.21
CA ILE A 256 -4.27 1.06 20.76
C ILE A 256 -4.89 -0.28 20.37
N GLN A 257 -6.20 -0.43 20.52
CA GLN A 257 -6.91 -1.66 20.10
C GLN A 257 -6.76 -1.94 18.62
N HIS A 258 -6.72 -0.89 17.80
CA HIS A 258 -6.53 -0.97 16.37
C HIS A 258 -5.07 -0.77 15.94
N ALA A 259 -4.15 -1.26 16.72
CA ALA A 259 -2.72 -1.13 16.46
C ALA A 259 -2.31 -1.79 15.16
N THR A 260 -1.22 -1.28 14.59
CA THR A 260 -0.64 -1.73 13.34
C THR A 260 0.58 -2.61 13.61
N SER A 261 0.57 -3.81 13.07
CA SER A 261 1.74 -4.70 13.10
C SER A 261 2.85 -4.18 12.22
N ILE A 262 4.08 -4.30 12.72
CA ILE A 262 5.27 -4.02 11.94
C ILE A 262 5.84 -5.35 11.44
N TYR A 263 5.97 -5.50 10.12
CA TYR A 263 6.65 -6.61 9.49
C TYR A 263 7.89 -6.11 8.76
N THR A 264 8.80 -7.01 8.44
CA THR A 264 9.96 -6.70 7.61
C THR A 264 9.84 -7.38 6.27
N ARG A 265 10.01 -6.63 5.20
CA ARG A 265 10.22 -7.16 3.86
C ARG A 265 11.71 -7.21 3.59
N ASN A 266 12.24 -8.42 3.41
CA ASN A 266 13.66 -8.63 3.21
C ASN A 266 13.98 -8.59 1.72
N GLN A 267 14.99 -7.81 1.36
CA GLN A 267 15.47 -7.71 -0.01
C GLN A 267 16.78 -8.47 -0.16
N ASN A 268 17.01 -9.07 -1.33
CA ASN A 268 18.30 -9.63 -1.64
C ASN A 268 19.37 -8.56 -1.54
N SER A 269 20.40 -8.84 -0.76
CA SER A 269 21.50 -7.93 -0.49
C SER A 269 22.81 -8.70 -0.44
N GLU A 270 23.92 -7.99 -0.52
CA GLU A 270 25.22 -8.62 -0.42
C GLU A 270 25.41 -9.21 0.98
N ARG A 271 25.82 -10.49 1.02
CA ARG A 271 25.96 -11.25 2.26
C ARG A 271 26.97 -10.63 3.23
N LEU A 272 28.03 -10.04 2.71
CA LEU A 272 29.07 -9.37 3.49
C LEU A 272 28.84 -7.86 3.62
N GLY A 273 27.75 -7.32 3.04
CA GLY A 273 27.38 -5.91 3.15
C GLY A 273 26.25 -5.69 4.13
N ASN A 274 25.64 -4.49 4.06
CA ASN A 274 24.45 -4.18 4.85
C ASN A 274 23.25 -4.96 4.30
N LEU A 275 22.62 -5.73 5.17
CA LEU A 275 21.41 -6.45 4.82
C LEU A 275 20.25 -5.47 4.66
N LYS A 276 19.61 -5.50 3.49
CA LYS A 276 18.53 -4.56 3.14
C LYS A 276 17.18 -5.10 3.60
N GLN A 277 16.48 -4.30 4.37
CA GLN A 277 15.16 -4.60 4.88
C GLN A 277 14.27 -3.37 4.74
N ARG A 278 12.95 -3.59 4.63
CA ARG A 278 11.97 -2.52 4.61
C ARG A 278 10.84 -2.85 5.58
N PRO A 279 10.43 -1.93 6.46
CA PRO A 279 9.26 -2.17 7.28
C PRO A 279 8.00 -2.18 6.41
N ILE A 280 7.09 -3.10 6.73
CA ILE A 280 5.76 -3.20 6.14
C ILE A 280 4.76 -3.13 7.28
N TYR A 281 3.65 -2.47 7.05
CA TYR A 281 2.65 -2.22 8.07
C TYR A 281 1.31 -2.83 7.67
N ALA A 282 0.71 -3.61 8.57
CA ALA A 282 -0.62 -4.15 8.39
C ALA A 282 -1.64 -3.16 8.95
N MET A 283 -2.05 -2.20 8.14
CA MET A 283 -3.05 -1.20 8.51
C MET A 283 -4.41 -1.83 8.73
N ASP A 284 -5.17 -1.24 9.64
CA ASP A 284 -6.51 -1.71 9.98
C ASP A 284 -7.46 -1.61 8.78
N THR A 285 -8.29 -2.63 8.60
CA THR A 285 -9.25 -2.72 7.50
C THR A 285 -10.24 -1.54 7.51
N LEU A 286 -10.66 -1.08 8.69
CA LEU A 286 -11.53 0.10 8.81
C LEU A 286 -10.84 1.34 8.22
N PHE A 287 -9.58 1.54 8.53
CA PHE A 287 -8.81 2.64 7.96
C PHE A 287 -8.80 2.60 6.43
N LEU A 288 -8.55 1.42 5.86
CA LEU A 288 -8.51 1.23 4.41
C LEU A 288 -9.85 1.55 3.75
N HIS A 289 -10.95 1.13 4.33
CA HIS A 289 -12.28 1.43 3.78
C HIS A 289 -12.65 2.92 3.89
N LEU A 290 -12.25 3.59 4.96
CA LEU A 290 -12.45 5.04 5.08
C LEU A 290 -11.60 5.81 4.06
N GLU A 291 -10.34 5.42 3.84
CA GLU A 291 -9.53 5.97 2.76
C GLU A 291 -10.22 5.81 1.40
N CYS A 292 -10.75 4.62 1.14
CA CYS A 292 -11.44 4.30 -0.11
C CYS A 292 -12.60 5.28 -0.39
N MET A 293 -13.37 5.63 0.63
CA MET A 293 -14.50 6.57 0.50
C MET A 293 -14.07 7.93 -0.07
N ILE A 294 -12.89 8.40 0.26
CA ILE A 294 -12.43 9.76 -0.06
C ILE A 294 -11.32 9.82 -1.12
N THR A 295 -10.83 8.69 -1.61
CA THR A 295 -9.69 8.68 -2.53
C THR A 295 -9.84 7.76 -3.75
N PHE A 296 -10.74 6.79 -3.73
CA PHE A 296 -10.79 5.76 -4.76
C PHE A 296 -10.97 6.31 -6.19
N PRO A 297 -11.87 7.29 -6.43
CA PRO A 297 -11.98 7.88 -7.77
C PRO A 297 -10.67 8.47 -8.30
N LEU A 298 -9.83 9.03 -7.43
CA LEU A 298 -8.51 9.54 -7.81
C LEU A 298 -7.59 8.44 -8.34
N HIS A 299 -7.62 7.27 -7.72
CA HIS A 299 -6.82 6.11 -8.14
C HIS A 299 -7.25 5.62 -9.52
N VAL A 300 -8.54 5.66 -9.80
CA VAL A 300 -9.06 5.27 -11.13
C VAL A 300 -8.67 6.30 -12.18
N MET A 301 -8.81 7.59 -11.89
CA MET A 301 -8.37 8.66 -12.80
C MET A 301 -6.87 8.60 -13.12
N ALA A 302 -6.06 8.17 -12.16
CA ALA A 302 -4.61 8.05 -12.32
C ALA A 302 -4.18 6.88 -13.22
N ARG A 303 -5.11 6.03 -13.65
CA ARG A 303 -4.83 4.95 -14.62
C ARG A 303 -4.72 5.46 -16.06
N SER A 304 -5.07 6.71 -16.28
CA SER A 304 -4.95 7.38 -17.58
C SER A 304 -3.48 7.68 -17.94
N ILE A 305 -3.19 7.72 -19.23
CA ILE A 305 -1.91 8.19 -19.78
C ILE A 305 -1.60 9.64 -19.38
N ASP A 306 -2.63 10.42 -19.07
CA ASP A 306 -2.48 11.83 -18.67
C ASP A 306 -2.00 12.01 -17.23
N SER A 307 -1.92 10.93 -16.47
CA SER A 307 -1.38 10.95 -15.10
C SER A 307 0.12 10.65 -15.10
N ALA A 308 0.87 11.37 -14.28
CA ALA A 308 2.28 11.11 -14.06
C ALA A 308 2.54 9.79 -13.31
N ILE A 309 1.54 9.24 -12.61
CA ILE A 309 1.72 7.97 -11.90
C ILE A 309 1.81 6.82 -12.92
N MET A 310 2.83 5.98 -12.78
CA MET A 310 3.17 4.93 -13.73
C MET A 310 2.29 3.67 -13.61
N TYR A 311 1.02 3.80 -13.26
CA TYR A 311 0.11 2.64 -13.12
C TYR A 311 -0.06 1.86 -14.42
N SER A 312 -0.08 2.54 -15.57
CA SER A 312 -0.24 1.90 -16.87
C SER A 312 1.09 1.58 -17.56
N PHE A 313 2.22 1.89 -16.90
CA PHE A 313 3.55 1.82 -17.52
C PHE A 313 4.43 0.72 -16.90
N GLU A 314 3.83 -0.30 -16.30
CA GLU A 314 4.57 -1.45 -15.79
C GLU A 314 5.41 -2.05 -16.93
N THR A 315 6.61 -2.47 -16.59
CA THR A 315 7.60 -2.97 -17.55
C THR A 315 7.06 -4.13 -18.38
N ILE A 316 6.36 -5.07 -17.76
CA ILE A 316 5.75 -6.21 -18.45
C ILE A 316 4.61 -5.80 -19.40
N ARG A 317 4.06 -4.62 -19.26
CA ARG A 317 3.06 -4.06 -20.16
C ARG A 317 3.67 -3.19 -21.26
N GLY A 318 4.98 -3.25 -21.42
CA GLY A 318 5.71 -2.47 -22.42
C GLY A 318 6.02 -1.04 -21.99
N GLY A 319 6.04 -0.76 -20.68
CA GLY A 319 6.32 0.58 -20.15
C GLY A 319 7.66 1.15 -20.55
N CYS A 320 8.68 0.32 -20.69
CA CYS A 320 9.99 0.77 -21.16
C CYS A 320 9.98 1.20 -22.64
N SER A 321 9.19 0.53 -23.48
CA SER A 321 8.97 0.96 -24.87
C SER A 321 8.24 2.31 -24.92
N PHE A 322 7.23 2.48 -24.10
CA PHE A 322 6.51 3.75 -23.97
C PHE A 322 7.46 4.87 -23.54
N MET A 323 8.27 4.62 -22.52
CA MET A 323 9.24 5.59 -22.00
C MET A 323 10.26 5.99 -23.07
N ASP A 324 10.77 5.05 -23.86
CA ASP A 324 11.72 5.34 -24.92
C ASP A 324 11.12 6.26 -25.99
N ILE A 325 9.86 6.02 -26.38
CA ILE A 325 9.15 6.86 -27.33
C ILE A 325 8.95 8.28 -26.77
N GLN A 326 8.55 8.40 -25.50
CA GLN A 326 8.39 9.70 -24.86
C GLN A 326 9.72 10.44 -24.74
N ALA A 327 10.79 9.74 -24.34
CA ALA A 327 12.11 10.33 -24.15
C ALA A 327 12.69 10.93 -25.44
N LYS A 328 12.33 10.40 -26.61
CA LYS A 328 12.74 10.96 -27.92
C LYS A 328 12.31 12.42 -28.12
N LYS A 329 11.26 12.85 -27.45
CA LYS A 329 10.73 14.21 -27.53
C LYS A 329 11.47 15.21 -26.66
N TYR A 330 12.42 14.74 -25.85
CA TYR A 330 13.16 15.54 -24.86
C TYR A 330 14.67 15.39 -25.05
N LYS A 331 15.45 16.23 -24.35
CA LYS A 331 16.91 16.29 -24.54
C LYS A 331 17.72 15.65 -23.43
N SER A 332 17.22 15.68 -22.21
CA SER A 332 17.95 15.19 -21.06
C SER A 332 17.00 14.56 -20.03
N TYR A 333 17.53 13.68 -19.22
CA TYR A 333 16.77 12.81 -18.36
C TYR A 333 17.35 12.78 -16.95
N LEU A 334 16.45 12.77 -15.96
CA LEU A 334 16.81 12.74 -14.55
C LEU A 334 16.00 11.64 -13.86
N CYS A 335 16.69 10.76 -13.12
CA CYS A 335 16.05 9.80 -12.23
C CYS A 335 16.65 10.00 -10.83
N ILE A 336 15.86 10.50 -9.90
CA ILE A 336 16.31 10.77 -8.53
C ILE A 336 16.21 9.51 -7.70
N ASP A 337 17.29 9.16 -7.00
CA ASP A 337 17.32 8.04 -6.07
C ASP A 337 17.14 8.54 -4.63
N TRP A 338 15.95 8.34 -4.08
CA TRP A 338 15.61 8.67 -2.71
C TRP A 338 16.04 7.56 -1.75
N SER A 339 16.51 7.93 -0.58
CA SER A 339 16.90 7.00 0.49
C SER A 339 15.84 7.01 1.59
N SER A 340 15.27 5.83 1.88
CA SER A 340 14.26 5.65 2.95
C SER A 340 13.09 6.64 2.84
N PHE A 341 12.57 6.80 1.64
CA PHE A 341 11.56 7.81 1.30
C PHE A 341 10.35 7.76 2.23
N ASP A 342 9.74 6.61 2.41
CA ASP A 342 8.53 6.45 3.23
C ASP A 342 8.78 6.81 4.70
N GLN A 343 9.91 6.39 5.24
CA GLN A 343 10.21 6.61 6.65
C GLN A 343 10.62 8.03 6.99
N ARG A 344 11.20 8.74 6.01
CA ARG A 344 11.69 10.12 6.18
C ARG A 344 10.66 11.16 5.84
N MET A 345 9.57 10.80 5.14
CA MET A 345 8.59 11.78 4.67
C MET A 345 8.00 12.56 5.84
N PRO A 346 8.23 13.89 5.90
CA PRO A 346 7.76 14.69 7.03
C PRO A 346 6.23 14.83 7.00
N TRP A 347 5.62 14.73 8.17
CA TRP A 347 4.16 14.81 8.28
C TRP A 347 3.59 16.15 7.85
N ILE A 348 4.39 17.21 7.84
CA ILE A 348 3.95 18.52 7.33
C ILE A 348 3.61 18.48 5.83
N ILE A 349 4.20 17.56 5.08
CA ILE A 349 3.84 17.31 3.67
C ILE A 349 2.66 16.33 3.60
N VAL A 350 2.72 15.23 4.33
CA VAL A 350 1.65 14.20 4.34
C VAL A 350 0.31 14.83 4.71
N ASP A 351 0.27 15.68 5.71
CA ASP A 351 -0.97 16.31 6.17
C ASP A 351 -1.59 17.23 5.09
N THR A 352 -0.78 17.81 4.21
CA THR A 352 -1.31 18.61 3.10
C THR A 352 -2.18 17.80 2.14
N PHE A 353 -1.95 16.51 2.03
CA PHE A 353 -2.82 15.62 1.25
C PHE A 353 -4.25 15.64 1.81
N PHE A 354 -4.40 15.55 3.13
CA PHE A 354 -5.70 15.52 3.79
C PHE A 354 -6.35 16.91 3.93
N THR A 355 -5.54 17.94 4.19
CA THR A 355 -6.05 19.28 4.51
C THR A 355 -6.11 20.25 3.33
N ARG A 356 -5.39 19.94 2.25
CA ARG A 356 -5.31 20.82 1.09
C ARG A 356 -5.71 20.12 -0.21
N PHE A 357 -5.07 19.00 -0.53
CA PHE A 357 -5.28 18.30 -1.79
C PHE A 357 -6.70 17.70 -1.88
N LEU A 358 -7.12 16.92 -0.90
CA LEU A 358 -8.46 16.32 -0.90
C LEU A 358 -9.57 17.37 -0.86
N PRO A 359 -9.56 18.38 0.02
CA PRO A 359 -10.60 19.43 0.00
C PRO A 359 -10.68 20.23 -1.29
N PHE A 360 -9.56 20.39 -1.99
CA PHE A 360 -9.52 21.05 -3.29
C PHE A 360 -10.29 20.29 -4.37
N LEU A 361 -10.44 18.96 -4.21
CA LEU A 361 -11.01 18.06 -5.21
C LEU A 361 -12.34 17.44 -4.79
N LEU A 362 -12.56 17.19 -3.50
CA LEU A 362 -13.80 16.58 -3.02
C LEU A 362 -15.00 17.51 -3.23
N ILE A 363 -16.00 17.00 -3.94
CA ILE A 363 -17.23 17.73 -4.21
C ILE A 363 -18.22 17.52 -3.08
N ILE A 364 -18.76 18.61 -2.57
CA ILE A 364 -19.86 18.62 -1.62
C ILE A 364 -21.15 18.80 -2.40
N SER A 365 -22.04 17.85 -2.31
CA SER A 365 -23.35 17.89 -2.93
C SER A 365 -24.39 17.25 -2.03
N SER A 366 -25.56 16.95 -2.56
CA SER A 366 -26.63 16.27 -1.82
C SER A 366 -26.46 14.75 -1.78
N GLY A 367 -25.27 14.22 -2.01
CA GLY A 367 -25.04 12.79 -1.94
C GLY A 367 -23.61 12.38 -2.31
N TYR A 368 -23.39 11.10 -2.21
CA TYR A 368 -22.15 10.44 -2.65
C TYR A 368 -22.22 10.15 -4.16
N HIS A 369 -21.18 9.56 -4.70
CA HIS A 369 -21.16 9.11 -6.09
C HIS A 369 -22.35 8.18 -6.36
N PRO A 370 -23.15 8.40 -7.43
CA PRO A 370 -24.31 7.57 -7.73
C PRO A 370 -23.91 6.12 -8.08
N THR A 371 -24.54 5.17 -7.44
CA THR A 371 -24.29 3.73 -7.68
C THR A 371 -25.60 2.97 -7.88
N ALA A 372 -25.50 1.74 -8.30
CA ALA A 372 -26.66 0.88 -8.45
C ALA A 372 -27.38 0.65 -7.11
N GLU A 373 -26.65 0.68 -5.99
CA GLU A 373 -27.22 0.54 -4.65
C GLU A 373 -27.96 1.82 -4.24
N TYR A 374 -27.34 2.97 -4.45
CA TYR A 374 -27.91 4.27 -4.14
C TYR A 374 -27.79 5.21 -5.35
N PRO A 375 -28.78 5.17 -6.28
CA PRO A 375 -28.75 6.07 -7.43
C PRO A 375 -28.96 7.55 -7.06
N ALA A 376 -29.58 7.80 -5.91
CA ALA A 376 -29.86 9.15 -5.38
C ALA A 376 -29.91 9.14 -3.85
N TYR A 377 -29.78 10.31 -3.27
CA TYR A 377 -29.76 10.52 -1.81
C TYR A 377 -30.75 11.64 -1.45
N PRO A 378 -32.06 11.40 -1.48
CA PRO A 378 -33.06 12.47 -1.37
C PRO A 378 -33.06 13.18 -0.02
N GLU A 379 -32.54 12.57 1.03
CA GLU A 379 -32.53 13.12 2.39
C GLU A 379 -31.23 13.86 2.76
N LEU A 380 -30.21 13.83 1.88
CA LEU A 380 -28.94 14.46 2.16
C LEU A 380 -28.89 15.90 1.65
N THR A 381 -28.31 16.77 2.45
CA THR A 381 -28.01 18.15 2.10
C THR A 381 -26.49 18.33 1.96
N SER A 382 -26.09 19.40 1.28
CA SER A 382 -24.65 19.75 1.17
C SER A 382 -24.01 19.97 2.53
N ASP A 383 -24.74 20.60 3.48
CA ASP A 383 -24.24 20.83 4.83
C ASP A 383 -23.98 19.53 5.59
N LYS A 384 -24.88 18.57 5.49
CA LYS A 384 -24.68 17.23 6.08
C LYS A 384 -23.51 16.51 5.43
N MET A 385 -23.40 16.58 4.10
CA MET A 385 -22.28 15.96 3.38
C MET A 385 -20.94 16.55 3.80
N PHE A 386 -20.88 17.88 3.90
CA PHE A 386 -19.67 18.53 4.39
C PHE A 386 -19.31 18.03 5.79
N GLN A 387 -20.26 18.03 6.71
CA GLN A 387 -20.00 17.61 8.09
C GLN A 387 -19.50 16.16 8.17
N ARG A 388 -20.09 15.27 7.39
CA ARG A 388 -19.67 13.87 7.33
C ARG A 388 -18.25 13.72 6.79
N LEU A 389 -17.94 14.38 5.69
CA LEU A 389 -16.59 14.31 5.09
C LEU A 389 -15.54 14.96 5.98
N PHE A 390 -15.87 16.08 6.58
CA PHE A 390 -15.00 16.76 7.54
C PHE A 390 -14.69 15.85 8.74
N ASN A 391 -15.69 15.16 9.26
CA ASN A 391 -15.54 14.20 10.35
C ASN A 391 -14.67 12.99 9.93
N ILE A 392 -14.88 12.45 8.75
CA ILE A 392 -14.10 11.32 8.23
C ILE A 392 -12.62 11.73 8.06
N ILE A 393 -12.37 12.87 7.44
CA ILE A 393 -11.00 13.33 7.20
C ILE A 393 -10.28 13.59 8.53
N ASN A 394 -10.93 14.27 9.47
CA ASN A 394 -10.33 14.54 10.77
C ASN A 394 -10.11 13.26 11.59
N PHE A 395 -11.02 12.30 11.49
CA PHE A 395 -10.83 10.99 12.13
C PHE A 395 -9.64 10.23 11.55
N LEU A 396 -9.52 10.21 10.23
CA LEU A 396 -8.37 9.57 9.58
C LEU A 396 -7.06 10.25 9.95
N ARG A 397 -7.03 11.58 10.00
CA ARG A 397 -5.85 12.33 10.43
C ARG A 397 -5.49 12.03 11.89
N LEU A 398 -6.46 12.03 12.77
CA LEU A 398 -6.25 11.74 14.18
C LEU A 398 -5.69 10.32 14.35
N TRP A 399 -6.23 9.36 13.65
CA TRP A 399 -5.73 7.98 13.68
C TRP A 399 -4.33 7.87 13.06
N TYR A 400 -4.13 8.45 11.89
CA TYR A 400 -2.84 8.39 11.19
C TYR A 400 -1.69 8.95 12.03
N PHE A 401 -1.88 10.14 12.61
CA PHE A 401 -0.85 10.83 13.38
C PHE A 401 -0.71 10.32 14.83
N ASN A 402 -1.57 9.43 15.26
CA ASN A 402 -1.48 8.75 16.55
C ASN A 402 -1.44 7.22 16.39
N CYS A 403 -1.13 6.74 15.20
CA CYS A 403 -1.10 5.31 14.91
C CYS A 403 -0.13 4.58 15.82
N VAL A 404 -0.61 3.50 16.43
CA VAL A 404 0.18 2.66 17.29
C VAL A 404 0.79 1.53 16.49
N PHE A 405 2.11 1.40 16.55
CA PHE A 405 2.86 0.33 15.90
C PHE A 405 3.41 -0.61 16.97
N TYR A 406 3.35 -1.90 16.72
CA TYR A 406 3.87 -2.87 17.69
C TYR A 406 4.71 -3.94 17.01
N VAL A 407 5.65 -4.48 17.79
CA VAL A 407 6.52 -5.60 17.41
C VAL A 407 6.04 -6.89 18.05
N ALA A 408 6.51 -8.03 17.55
CA ALA A 408 6.03 -9.35 17.93
C ALA A 408 6.16 -9.66 19.43
N ASP A 409 7.12 -9.05 20.11
CA ASP A 409 7.30 -9.20 21.56
C ASP A 409 6.42 -8.27 22.42
N GLY A 410 5.53 -7.52 21.77
CA GLY A 410 4.48 -6.76 22.44
C GLY A 410 4.78 -5.31 22.75
N TYR A 411 5.98 -4.81 22.48
CA TYR A 411 6.29 -3.39 22.65
C TYR A 411 5.58 -2.56 21.61
N ALA A 412 4.99 -1.44 22.04
CA ALA A 412 4.19 -0.56 21.19
C ALA A 412 4.78 0.86 21.16
N TYR A 413 4.69 1.48 19.99
CA TYR A 413 5.33 2.76 19.71
C TYR A 413 4.41 3.69 18.93
N VAL A 414 4.65 5.00 19.05
CA VAL A 414 4.05 6.01 18.19
C VAL A 414 5.15 6.91 17.63
N ARG A 415 4.95 7.35 16.38
CA ARG A 415 5.81 8.35 15.73
C ARG A 415 5.34 9.76 16.11
N ARG A 416 6.16 10.76 15.79
CA ARG A 416 5.81 12.17 16.06
C ARG A 416 5.84 13.08 14.84
N PHE A 417 6.75 12.85 13.89
CA PHE A 417 7.04 13.88 12.87
C PHE A 417 7.12 13.38 11.45
N ALA A 418 7.29 12.10 11.22
CA ALA A 418 7.54 11.58 9.88
C ALA A 418 7.05 10.15 9.70
N GLY A 419 6.85 9.78 8.46
CA GLY A 419 6.61 8.41 8.04
C GLY A 419 5.29 8.19 7.32
N ILE A 420 5.36 7.46 6.22
CA ILE A 420 4.21 6.93 5.50
C ILE A 420 4.15 5.43 5.75
N ALA A 421 3.00 4.94 6.21
CA ALA A 421 2.81 3.52 6.44
C ALA A 421 2.51 2.80 5.11
N SER A 422 3.38 1.84 4.73
CA SER A 422 3.31 1.16 3.43
C SER A 422 2.10 0.24 3.24
N GLY A 423 1.34 -0.05 4.28
CA GLY A 423 0.16 -0.91 4.22
C GLY A 423 -1.17 -0.20 3.99
N MET A 424 -1.17 1.11 3.74
CA MET A 424 -2.37 1.87 3.43
C MET A 424 -2.85 1.59 2.00
N LEU A 425 -4.15 1.73 1.76
CA LEU A 425 -4.73 1.68 0.41
C LEU A 425 -4.08 2.73 -0.50
N ASN A 426 -3.82 3.88 0.06
CA ASN A 426 -3.36 5.08 -0.60
C ASN A 426 -1.83 5.17 -0.78
N THR A 427 -1.06 4.21 -0.30
CA THR A 427 0.40 4.35 -0.16
C THR A 427 1.08 4.80 -1.45
N GLN A 428 0.82 4.13 -2.57
CA GLN A 428 1.44 4.48 -3.85
C GLN A 428 1.02 5.87 -4.32
N TYR A 429 -0.24 6.20 -4.18
CA TYR A 429 -0.76 7.51 -4.58
C TYR A 429 -0.23 8.62 -3.67
N LEU A 430 -0.26 8.39 -2.37
CA LEU A 430 0.24 9.36 -1.37
C LEU A 430 1.75 9.59 -1.53
N ASP A 431 2.53 8.53 -1.70
CA ASP A 431 3.97 8.63 -1.96
C ASP A 431 4.25 9.42 -3.24
N SER A 432 3.50 9.13 -4.31
CA SER A 432 3.64 9.84 -5.59
C SER A 432 3.26 11.31 -5.45
N TYR A 433 2.21 11.62 -4.71
CA TYR A 433 1.82 12.98 -4.35
C TYR A 433 2.94 13.70 -3.61
N CYS A 434 3.47 13.09 -2.57
CA CYS A 434 4.56 13.68 -1.78
C CYS A 434 5.82 13.88 -2.61
N ASN A 435 6.15 12.94 -3.49
CA ASN A 435 7.29 13.05 -4.40
C ASN A 435 7.14 14.24 -5.34
N LEU A 436 5.96 14.42 -5.92
CA LEU A 436 5.68 15.57 -6.78
C LEU A 436 5.73 16.89 -6.00
N VAL A 437 5.20 16.94 -4.79
CA VAL A 437 5.27 18.14 -3.94
C VAL A 437 6.73 18.51 -3.66
N LEU A 438 7.57 17.54 -3.30
CA LEU A 438 8.99 17.76 -3.06
C LEU A 438 9.70 18.31 -4.30
N MET A 439 9.48 17.69 -5.45
CA MET A 439 10.16 18.10 -6.69
C MET A 439 9.68 19.47 -7.16
N ILE A 440 8.38 19.75 -7.10
CA ILE A 440 7.82 21.05 -7.50
C ILE A 440 8.30 22.14 -6.53
N HIS A 441 8.29 21.88 -5.23
CA HIS A 441 8.82 22.81 -4.24
C HIS A 441 10.29 23.13 -4.54
N GLY A 442 11.09 22.11 -4.83
CA GLY A 442 12.48 22.27 -5.20
C GLY A 442 12.67 23.09 -6.48
N LEU A 443 11.91 22.79 -7.52
CA LEU A 443 11.99 23.52 -8.80
C LEU A 443 11.60 24.99 -8.65
N ILE A 444 10.57 25.29 -7.87
CA ILE A 444 10.17 26.68 -7.59
C ILE A 444 11.31 27.43 -6.88
N HIS A 445 11.91 26.84 -5.84
CA HIS A 445 13.00 27.46 -5.11
C HIS A 445 14.29 27.55 -5.92
N PHE A 446 14.49 26.69 -6.89
CA PHE A 446 15.60 26.77 -7.85
C PHE A 446 15.42 27.92 -8.84
N GLY A 447 14.22 28.49 -8.95
CA GLY A 447 13.92 29.63 -9.80
C GLY A 447 13.08 29.33 -11.03
N CYS A 448 12.50 28.15 -11.13
CA CYS A 448 11.64 27.77 -12.26
C CYS A 448 10.26 28.45 -12.15
N SER A 449 9.74 28.91 -13.28
CA SER A 449 8.35 29.36 -13.41
C SER A 449 7.40 28.15 -13.51
N ASP A 450 6.12 28.39 -13.29
CA ASP A 450 5.10 27.34 -13.46
C ASP A 450 5.11 26.78 -14.90
N GLU A 451 5.32 27.63 -15.89
CA GLU A 451 5.41 27.21 -17.30
C GLU A 451 6.62 26.30 -17.54
N GLU A 452 7.76 26.63 -16.97
CA GLU A 452 8.96 25.78 -17.07
C GLU A 452 8.73 24.41 -16.42
N ILE A 453 8.06 24.37 -15.27
CA ILE A 453 7.73 23.13 -14.55
C ILE A 453 6.81 22.26 -15.40
N LEU A 454 5.77 22.85 -16.02
CA LEU A 454 4.81 22.12 -16.85
C LEU A 454 5.43 21.64 -18.18
N GLN A 455 6.56 22.16 -18.60
CA GLN A 455 7.31 21.66 -19.76
C GLN A 455 8.14 20.42 -19.45
N ILE A 456 8.36 20.11 -18.17
CA ILE A 456 9.00 18.87 -17.74
C ILE A 456 7.97 17.75 -17.77
N CYS A 457 8.33 16.60 -18.33
CA CYS A 457 7.49 15.41 -18.30
C CYS A 457 7.86 14.59 -17.07
N PHE A 458 6.96 14.51 -16.09
CA PHE A 458 7.17 13.78 -14.86
C PHE A 458 6.54 12.39 -14.94
N PHE A 459 7.26 11.40 -14.43
CA PHE A 459 6.74 10.06 -14.14
C PHE A 459 7.11 9.68 -12.71
N VAL A 460 6.14 9.22 -11.94
CA VAL A 460 6.34 8.84 -10.55
C VAL A 460 5.61 7.53 -10.24
N MET A 461 6.19 6.74 -9.36
CA MET A 461 5.54 5.59 -8.73
C MET A 461 6.14 5.45 -7.32
N GLY A 462 5.44 5.98 -6.31
CA GLY A 462 6.01 6.07 -4.98
C GLY A 462 7.24 6.98 -4.99
N ASP A 463 8.35 6.46 -4.53
CA ASP A 463 9.65 7.16 -4.56
C ASP A 463 10.33 7.11 -5.93
N ASP A 464 9.94 6.18 -6.78
CA ASP A 464 10.50 6.05 -8.13
C ASP A 464 10.05 7.21 -9.01
N ASN A 465 10.95 7.68 -9.88
CA ASN A 465 10.65 8.83 -10.74
C ASN A 465 11.53 8.86 -11.98
N VAL A 466 11.00 9.46 -13.03
CA VAL A 466 11.70 9.81 -14.26
C VAL A 466 11.25 11.20 -14.67
N LEU A 467 12.19 12.10 -14.89
CA LEU A 467 11.92 13.44 -15.40
C LEU A 467 12.56 13.58 -16.78
N LEU A 468 11.75 13.89 -17.77
CA LEU A 468 12.20 14.19 -19.15
C LEU A 468 12.20 15.69 -19.33
N THR A 469 13.33 16.26 -19.73
CA THR A 469 13.52 17.71 -19.80
C THR A 469 14.11 18.15 -21.14
N HIS A 470 13.97 19.44 -21.45
CA HIS A 470 14.69 20.12 -22.54
C HIS A 470 15.93 20.86 -22.03
N TRP A 471 16.32 20.64 -20.78
CA TRP A 471 17.41 21.36 -20.15
C TRP A 471 18.78 20.89 -20.64
N PRO A 472 19.77 21.79 -20.68
CA PRO A 472 21.16 21.36 -20.79
C PRO A 472 21.54 20.45 -19.62
N LEU A 473 22.42 19.51 -19.86
CA LEU A 473 22.87 18.56 -18.83
C LEU A 473 23.45 19.27 -17.62
N SER A 474 24.19 20.36 -17.85
CA SER A 474 24.78 21.19 -16.78
C SER A 474 23.72 21.77 -15.83
N ARG A 475 22.58 22.16 -16.36
CA ARG A 475 21.47 22.71 -15.55
C ARG A 475 20.85 21.61 -14.68
N LEU A 476 20.68 20.41 -15.20
CA LEU A 476 20.21 19.27 -14.41
C LEU A 476 21.18 18.91 -13.28
N GLN A 477 22.47 18.92 -13.58
CA GLN A 477 23.51 18.69 -12.57
C GLN A 477 23.46 19.74 -11.48
N SER A 478 23.39 21.02 -11.84
CA SER A 478 23.26 22.13 -10.90
C SER A 478 22.01 22.02 -10.05
N PHE A 479 20.89 21.67 -10.66
CA PHE A 479 19.63 21.48 -9.93
C PHE A 479 19.76 20.35 -8.91
N LEU A 480 20.26 19.19 -9.31
CA LEU A 480 20.32 18.05 -8.42
C LEU A 480 21.31 18.24 -7.28
N ASP A 481 22.46 18.85 -7.54
CA ASP A 481 23.44 19.19 -6.50
C ASP A 481 22.83 20.14 -5.48
N TRP A 482 22.11 21.17 -5.94
CA TRP A 482 21.41 22.10 -5.07
C TRP A 482 20.26 21.42 -4.32
N PHE A 483 19.49 20.58 -5.00
CA PHE A 483 18.31 19.90 -4.45
C PHE A 483 18.68 18.88 -3.36
N GLU A 484 19.81 18.20 -3.51
CA GLU A 484 20.32 17.29 -2.46
C GLU A 484 20.46 18.03 -1.13
N ALA A 485 21.10 19.19 -1.13
CA ALA A 485 21.25 20.01 0.08
C ALA A 485 19.93 20.60 0.56
N HIS A 486 19.11 21.09 -0.37
CA HIS A 486 17.82 21.71 -0.04
C HIS A 486 16.82 20.72 0.56
N ALA A 487 16.66 19.55 -0.03
CA ALA A 487 15.73 18.53 0.45
C ALA A 487 16.12 18.05 1.86
N LEU A 488 17.41 17.90 2.11
CA LEU A 488 17.91 17.51 3.42
C LEU A 488 17.65 18.57 4.48
N SER A 489 18.03 19.83 4.20
CA SER A 489 17.90 20.92 5.19
C SER A 489 16.45 21.31 5.43
N ARG A 490 15.62 21.32 4.40
CA ARG A 490 14.22 21.79 4.51
C ARG A 490 13.26 20.74 4.99
N PHE A 491 13.45 19.47 4.62
CA PHE A 491 12.49 18.39 4.85
C PHE A 491 13.09 17.13 5.49
N GLY A 492 14.40 17.05 5.65
CA GLY A 492 15.06 15.83 6.13
C GLY A 492 15.01 14.69 5.12
N MET A 493 14.72 14.99 3.85
CA MET A 493 14.69 14.00 2.79
C MET A 493 16.10 13.83 2.21
N VAL A 494 16.50 12.58 2.03
CA VAL A 494 17.83 12.22 1.55
C VAL A 494 17.74 11.68 0.14
N LEU A 495 18.37 12.36 -0.82
CA LEU A 495 18.59 11.82 -2.15
C LEU A 495 20.07 11.50 -2.32
N SER A 496 20.37 10.45 -3.08
CA SER A 496 21.74 10.07 -3.42
C SER A 496 22.11 10.65 -4.78
N ARG A 497 22.96 11.69 -4.77
CA ARG A 497 23.48 12.28 -6.01
C ARG A 497 24.23 11.25 -6.84
N GLN A 498 24.99 10.39 -6.18
CA GLN A 498 25.82 9.38 -6.83
C GLN A 498 24.99 8.27 -7.48
N LYS A 499 23.90 7.83 -6.85
CA LYS A 499 23.01 6.79 -7.38
C LYS A 499 21.95 7.34 -8.31
N SER A 500 21.72 8.65 -8.30
CA SER A 500 20.78 9.29 -9.22
C SER A 500 21.36 9.34 -10.63
N ILE A 501 20.48 9.32 -11.63
CA ILE A 501 20.88 9.28 -13.03
C ILE A 501 20.61 10.65 -13.65
N ILE A 502 21.64 11.24 -14.25
CA ILE A 502 21.54 12.42 -15.12
C ILE A 502 22.20 12.03 -16.44
N THR A 503 21.43 12.06 -17.54
CA THR A 503 21.93 11.57 -18.82
C THR A 503 21.18 12.19 -19.99
N GLN A 504 21.81 12.19 -21.17
CA GLN A 504 21.19 12.45 -22.47
C GLN A 504 20.95 11.16 -23.25
N ILE A 505 21.31 10.02 -22.68
CA ILE A 505 21.27 8.73 -23.35
C ILE A 505 19.99 7.99 -22.91
N ARG A 506 19.03 7.84 -23.82
CA ARG A 506 17.74 7.21 -23.52
C ARG A 506 17.85 5.79 -22.95
N THR A 507 18.82 5.02 -23.44
CA THR A 507 19.00 3.64 -22.99
C THR A 507 19.38 3.52 -21.50
N ARG A 508 19.83 4.61 -20.89
CA ARG A 508 20.22 4.64 -19.47
C ARG A 508 19.09 5.00 -18.53
N ILE A 509 17.90 5.35 -19.02
CA ILE A 509 16.74 5.64 -18.17
C ILE A 509 16.37 4.40 -17.39
N GLU A 510 16.18 4.56 -16.08
CA GLU A 510 15.72 3.50 -15.18
C GLU A 510 14.33 3.82 -14.65
N MET A 511 13.47 2.82 -14.64
CA MET A 511 12.13 2.91 -14.04
C MET A 511 11.69 1.55 -13.53
N LEU A 512 11.01 1.54 -12.40
CA LEU A 512 10.38 0.35 -11.82
C LEU A 512 11.35 -0.85 -11.71
N GLY A 513 12.61 -0.57 -11.39
CA GLY A 513 13.63 -1.58 -11.20
C GLY A 513 14.30 -2.08 -12.48
N TYR A 514 14.04 -1.46 -13.63
CA TYR A 514 14.63 -1.83 -14.91
C TYR A 514 15.38 -0.68 -15.55
N GLN A 515 16.47 -1.01 -16.25
CA GLN A 515 17.03 -0.14 -17.26
C GLN A 515 16.19 -0.29 -18.53
N CYS A 516 15.65 0.82 -19.04
CA CYS A 516 14.74 0.79 -20.20
C CYS A 516 15.41 0.30 -21.46
N ASN A 517 16.69 0.61 -21.68
CA ASN A 517 17.52 0.08 -22.75
C ASN A 517 16.86 0.17 -24.15
N GLY A 518 16.24 1.33 -24.45
CA GLY A 518 15.60 1.55 -25.74
C GLY A 518 14.35 0.70 -25.98
N GLY A 519 13.65 0.30 -24.92
CA GLY A 519 12.45 -0.53 -25.00
C GLY A 519 12.70 -2.03 -24.87
N THR A 520 13.96 -2.42 -24.65
CA THR A 520 14.35 -3.82 -24.37
C THR A 520 14.86 -3.91 -22.94
N PRO A 521 13.96 -4.09 -21.95
CA PRO A 521 14.31 -3.95 -20.54
C PRO A 521 15.46 -4.88 -20.10
N LYS A 522 16.31 -4.34 -19.23
CA LYS A 522 17.41 -5.10 -18.62
C LYS A 522 17.33 -5.03 -17.10
N ARG A 523 17.68 -6.13 -16.48
CA ARG A 523 17.81 -6.24 -15.03
C ARG A 523 19.02 -7.08 -14.69
N SER A 524 19.62 -6.87 -13.52
CA SER A 524 20.82 -7.59 -13.07
C SER A 524 20.57 -9.10 -12.97
N ILE A 525 21.23 -9.89 -13.80
CA ILE A 525 21.13 -11.36 -13.78
C ILE A 525 21.63 -11.93 -12.45
N PRO A 526 22.78 -11.49 -11.88
CA PRO A 526 23.20 -11.98 -10.56
C PRO A 526 22.15 -11.82 -9.47
N LYS A 527 21.49 -10.66 -9.43
CA LYS A 527 20.41 -10.40 -8.47
C LYS A 527 19.17 -11.26 -8.73
N LEU A 528 18.85 -11.52 -9.99
CA LEU A 528 17.73 -12.39 -10.36
C LEU A 528 17.98 -13.85 -9.99
N VAL A 529 19.21 -14.34 -10.16
CA VAL A 529 19.61 -15.68 -9.70
C VAL A 529 19.37 -15.81 -8.19
N ALA A 530 19.85 -14.83 -7.43
CA ALA A 530 19.64 -14.81 -5.99
C ALA A 530 18.15 -14.70 -5.62
N GLN A 531 17.39 -13.91 -6.35
CA GLN A 531 15.95 -13.74 -6.12
C GLN A 531 15.18 -15.05 -6.36
N LEU A 532 15.56 -15.81 -7.38
CA LEU A 532 14.97 -17.13 -7.64
C LEU A 532 15.32 -18.12 -6.54
N CYS A 533 16.59 -18.16 -6.14
CA CYS A 533 17.10 -19.15 -5.19
C CYS A 533 16.74 -18.89 -3.74
N PHE A 534 16.46 -17.63 -3.38
CA PHE A 534 16.15 -17.20 -2.01
C PHE A 534 14.79 -16.51 -1.92
N PRO A 535 13.67 -17.25 -1.95
CA PRO A 535 12.35 -16.69 -1.69
C PRO A 535 12.27 -16.08 -0.29
N GLU A 536 11.42 -15.09 -0.12
CA GLU A 536 11.30 -14.32 1.14
C GLU A 536 11.00 -15.18 2.37
N ARG A 537 10.24 -16.26 2.18
CA ARG A 537 9.87 -17.20 3.26
C ARG A 537 10.63 -18.52 3.22
N GLY A 538 11.74 -18.56 2.50
CA GLY A 538 12.48 -19.79 2.23
C GLY A 538 11.93 -20.56 1.03
N PRO A 539 12.74 -21.46 0.46
CA PRO A 539 12.33 -22.25 -0.70
C PRO A 539 11.26 -23.28 -0.32
N ASP A 540 10.09 -23.14 -0.92
CA ASP A 540 9.00 -24.09 -0.78
C ASP A 540 8.87 -24.88 -2.10
N PRO A 541 9.14 -26.18 -2.10
CA PRO A 541 9.08 -26.99 -3.31
C PRO A 541 7.76 -26.93 -4.06
N ARG A 542 6.67 -26.65 -3.34
CA ARG A 542 5.31 -26.59 -3.92
C ARG A 542 5.13 -25.39 -4.85
N TYR A 543 5.89 -24.32 -4.67
CA TYR A 543 5.73 -23.06 -5.39
C TYR A 543 6.94 -22.64 -6.21
N MET A 544 8.03 -23.41 -6.17
CA MET A 544 9.26 -23.08 -6.88
C MET A 544 9.10 -23.10 -8.39
N SER A 545 8.29 -24.00 -8.95
CA SER A 545 8.02 -24.02 -10.39
C SER A 545 7.31 -22.76 -10.86
N SER A 546 6.27 -22.33 -10.15
CA SER A 546 5.55 -21.07 -10.44
C SER A 546 6.48 -19.87 -10.28
N ARG A 547 7.31 -19.88 -9.24
CA ARG A 547 8.30 -18.82 -9.01
C ARG A 547 9.32 -18.74 -10.16
N ALA A 548 9.78 -19.88 -10.66
CA ALA A 548 10.71 -19.92 -11.79
C ALA A 548 10.12 -19.27 -13.05
N ILE A 549 8.83 -19.49 -13.31
CA ILE A 549 8.11 -18.81 -14.39
C ILE A 549 8.09 -17.29 -14.15
N GLY A 550 7.74 -16.86 -12.95
CA GLY A 550 7.71 -15.44 -12.60
C GLY A 550 9.07 -14.75 -12.74
N ILE A 551 10.14 -15.40 -12.31
CA ILE A 551 11.51 -14.88 -12.43
C ILE A 551 11.98 -14.86 -13.91
N ALA A 552 11.59 -15.84 -14.71
CA ALA A 552 11.84 -15.81 -16.15
C ALA A 552 11.20 -14.56 -16.79
N TYR A 553 9.97 -14.24 -16.44
CA TYR A 553 9.32 -12.98 -16.86
C TYR A 553 10.06 -11.77 -16.31
N ALA A 554 10.51 -11.79 -15.05
CA ALA A 554 11.24 -10.67 -14.46
C ALA A 554 12.55 -10.35 -15.22
N ALA A 555 13.17 -11.34 -15.84
CA ALA A 555 14.35 -11.14 -16.69
C ALA A 555 14.03 -10.55 -18.07
N ALA A 556 12.75 -10.45 -18.43
CA ALA A 556 12.26 -9.89 -19.70
C ALA A 556 12.82 -10.57 -20.96
N GLY A 557 13.32 -11.81 -20.83
CA GLY A 557 13.95 -12.52 -21.95
C GLY A 557 15.27 -11.91 -22.39
N SER A 558 15.93 -11.14 -21.54
CA SER A 558 17.18 -10.45 -21.87
C SER A 558 18.40 -11.36 -21.98
N ASP A 559 18.34 -12.57 -21.42
CA ASP A 559 19.46 -13.51 -21.36
C ASP A 559 18.97 -14.94 -21.56
N GLN A 560 19.48 -15.61 -22.61
CA GLN A 560 19.07 -16.98 -22.95
C GLN A 560 19.51 -17.99 -21.89
N THR A 561 20.71 -17.84 -21.38
CA THR A 561 21.26 -18.78 -20.37
C THR A 561 20.44 -18.69 -19.08
N PHE A 562 20.10 -17.50 -18.66
CA PHE A 562 19.25 -17.31 -17.49
C PHE A 562 17.83 -17.87 -17.70
N HIS A 563 17.27 -17.68 -18.89
CA HIS A 563 15.97 -18.26 -19.23
C HIS A 563 16.01 -19.79 -19.14
N ASN A 564 17.08 -20.41 -19.65
CA ASN A 564 17.28 -21.85 -19.56
C ASN A 564 17.45 -22.32 -18.12
N PHE A 565 18.13 -21.54 -17.29
CA PHE A 565 18.24 -21.81 -15.85
C PHE A 565 16.86 -21.80 -15.18
N CYS A 566 16.05 -20.82 -15.44
CA CYS A 566 14.67 -20.77 -14.93
C CYS A 566 13.85 -21.98 -15.36
N LYS A 567 13.99 -22.39 -16.61
CA LYS A 567 13.33 -23.60 -17.13
C LYS A 567 13.78 -24.86 -16.38
N ASP A 568 15.07 -25.00 -16.15
CA ASP A 568 15.61 -26.14 -15.41
C ASP A 568 15.14 -26.16 -13.95
N VAL A 569 15.04 -25.01 -13.31
CA VAL A 569 14.44 -24.89 -11.97
C VAL A 569 12.96 -25.28 -11.99
N TYR A 570 12.21 -24.81 -12.99
CA TYR A 570 10.82 -25.20 -13.18
C TYR A 570 10.66 -26.72 -13.28
N LEU A 571 11.47 -27.37 -14.14
CA LEU A 571 11.41 -28.81 -14.33
C LEU A 571 11.84 -29.59 -13.08
N THR A 572 12.82 -29.07 -12.35
CA THR A 572 13.33 -29.70 -11.12
C THR A 572 12.25 -29.79 -10.04
N PHE A 573 11.45 -28.76 -9.89
CA PHE A 573 10.41 -28.69 -8.86
C PHE A 573 9.01 -29.06 -9.36
N LEU A 574 8.85 -29.34 -10.64
CA LEU A 574 7.54 -29.68 -11.22
C LEU A 574 6.84 -30.85 -10.52
N PRO A 575 7.54 -31.94 -10.12
CA PRO A 575 6.93 -33.05 -9.42
C PRO A 575 6.32 -32.69 -8.05
N TYR A 576 6.73 -31.58 -7.45
CA TYR A 576 6.30 -31.14 -6.13
C TYR A 576 5.25 -30.01 -6.19
N GLN A 577 4.88 -29.59 -7.39
CA GLN A 577 4.01 -28.42 -7.58
C GLN A 577 2.66 -28.61 -6.92
N ALA A 578 2.23 -27.59 -6.17
CA ALA A 578 0.87 -27.51 -5.64
C ALA A 578 -0.17 -27.37 -6.76
N ASP A 579 -1.39 -27.79 -6.49
CA ASP A 579 -2.50 -27.58 -7.41
C ASP A 579 -2.90 -26.10 -7.44
N ILE A 580 -2.40 -25.39 -8.46
CA ILE A 580 -2.66 -23.96 -8.66
C ILE A 580 -4.03 -23.67 -9.28
N THR A 581 -4.82 -24.70 -9.60
CA THR A 581 -6.24 -24.51 -9.96
C THR A 581 -7.08 -24.23 -8.72
N ASP A 582 -6.60 -24.65 -7.54
CA ASP A 582 -7.14 -24.22 -6.26
C ASP A 582 -6.77 -22.74 -6.03
N GLU A 583 -7.77 -21.91 -5.81
CA GLU A 583 -7.62 -20.48 -5.68
C GLU A 583 -6.63 -20.07 -4.57
N PHE A 584 -6.68 -20.80 -3.47
CA PHE A 584 -5.85 -20.50 -2.31
C PHE A 584 -4.39 -20.87 -2.56
N GLN A 585 -4.13 -22.01 -3.19
CA GLN A 585 -2.79 -22.42 -3.59
C GLN A 585 -2.23 -21.46 -4.65
N ARG A 586 -3.08 -21.04 -5.59
CA ARG A 586 -2.72 -20.04 -6.59
C ARG A 586 -2.34 -18.70 -5.92
N ALA A 587 -3.11 -18.25 -4.94
CA ALA A 587 -2.81 -17.01 -4.21
C ALA A 587 -1.45 -17.08 -3.49
N LYS A 588 -1.12 -18.21 -2.91
CA LYS A 588 0.20 -18.44 -2.30
C LYS A 588 1.33 -18.42 -3.33
N ALA A 589 1.12 -19.03 -4.50
CA ALA A 589 2.08 -19.00 -5.59
C ALA A 589 2.32 -17.57 -6.07
N ILE A 590 1.26 -16.77 -6.21
CA ILE A 590 1.35 -15.36 -6.63
C ILE A 590 2.12 -14.53 -5.61
N LYS A 591 1.96 -14.78 -4.32
CA LYS A 591 2.67 -14.04 -3.26
C LYS A 591 4.19 -14.16 -3.35
N ASP A 592 4.69 -15.24 -3.93
CA ASP A 592 6.13 -15.46 -4.12
C ASP A 592 6.69 -14.85 -5.40
N LEU A 593 5.85 -14.24 -6.24
CA LEU A 593 6.30 -13.61 -7.49
C LEU A 593 7.01 -12.27 -7.23
N PRO A 594 7.82 -11.80 -8.19
CA PRO A 594 8.37 -10.43 -8.12
C PRO A 594 7.29 -9.37 -7.94
N GLY A 595 7.62 -8.29 -7.22
CA GLY A 595 6.65 -7.35 -6.67
C GLY A 595 5.63 -6.79 -7.66
N TYR A 596 6.05 -6.34 -8.85
CA TYR A 596 5.10 -5.78 -9.82
C TYR A 596 4.22 -6.84 -10.49
N LEU A 597 4.73 -8.05 -10.74
CA LEU A 597 3.94 -9.18 -11.23
C LEU A 597 2.89 -9.59 -10.21
N LYS A 598 3.29 -9.67 -8.96
CA LYS A 598 2.41 -9.95 -7.84
C LYS A 598 1.25 -8.95 -7.77
N VAL A 599 1.55 -7.66 -7.86
CA VAL A 599 0.54 -6.58 -7.82
C VAL A 599 -0.41 -6.71 -9.02
N LEU A 600 0.10 -6.90 -10.23
CA LEU A 600 -0.74 -7.03 -11.42
C LEU A 600 -1.64 -8.26 -11.35
N MET A 601 -1.11 -9.40 -10.92
CA MET A 601 -1.89 -10.63 -10.84
C MET A 601 -2.94 -10.62 -9.72
N LEU A 602 -2.69 -9.89 -8.63
CA LEU A 602 -3.64 -9.77 -7.52
C LEU A 602 -4.72 -8.72 -7.78
N TYR A 603 -4.38 -7.60 -8.43
CA TYR A 603 -5.25 -6.43 -8.50
C TYR A 603 -5.77 -6.09 -9.90
N GLU A 604 -5.23 -6.70 -10.95
CA GLU A 604 -5.64 -6.46 -12.33
C GLU A 604 -6.25 -7.72 -12.94
N PRO A 605 -7.58 -7.87 -12.93
CA PRO A 605 -8.24 -9.09 -13.41
C PRO A 605 -7.99 -9.42 -14.87
N SER A 606 -7.75 -8.39 -15.70
CA SER A 606 -7.44 -8.55 -17.12
C SER A 606 -6.00 -9.00 -17.37
N PHE A 607 -5.15 -8.97 -16.34
CA PHE A 607 -3.75 -9.38 -16.45
C PHE A 607 -3.56 -10.76 -15.85
N ASP A 608 -3.05 -11.69 -16.65
CA ASP A 608 -2.73 -13.04 -16.17
C ASP A 608 -1.50 -13.61 -16.87
N ILE A 609 -0.71 -14.37 -16.10
CA ILE A 609 0.40 -15.17 -16.61
C ILE A 609 0.08 -16.62 -16.28
N ASN A 610 0.26 -17.50 -17.27
CA ASN A 610 0.11 -18.93 -17.04
C ASN A 610 1.26 -19.46 -16.15
N LEU A 611 0.92 -19.80 -14.91
CA LEU A 611 1.86 -20.36 -13.95
C LEU A 611 1.97 -21.91 -14.03
N SER A 612 1.26 -22.53 -14.96
CA SER A 612 1.24 -23.99 -15.14
C SER A 612 2.23 -24.48 -16.18
N GLU A 613 2.62 -23.62 -17.11
CA GLU A 613 3.47 -23.98 -18.24
C GLU A 613 4.61 -22.97 -18.38
N PHE A 614 5.84 -23.51 -18.57
CA PHE A 614 7.01 -22.66 -18.73
C PHE A 614 6.99 -22.01 -20.12
N PRO A 615 7.10 -20.69 -20.22
CA PRO A 615 7.03 -19.97 -21.49
C PRO A 615 8.32 -20.11 -22.30
N SER A 616 8.22 -19.99 -23.65
CA SER A 616 9.40 -19.78 -24.47
C SER A 616 9.97 -18.38 -24.22
N ILE A 617 11.28 -18.22 -24.47
CA ILE A 617 11.92 -16.90 -24.35
C ILE A 617 11.24 -15.87 -25.27
N HIS A 618 10.73 -16.31 -26.40
CA HIS A 618 10.04 -15.47 -27.36
C HIS A 618 8.72 -14.94 -26.81
N THR A 619 7.97 -15.79 -26.13
CA THR A 619 6.74 -15.42 -25.44
C THR A 619 7.02 -14.38 -24.34
N VAL A 620 8.10 -14.55 -23.58
CA VAL A 620 8.49 -13.60 -22.55
C VAL A 620 8.86 -12.24 -23.18
N ARG A 621 9.74 -12.24 -24.18
CA ARG A 621 10.18 -11.01 -24.85
C ARG A 621 9.02 -10.22 -25.43
N SER A 622 8.04 -10.88 -26.01
CA SER A 622 6.91 -10.23 -26.66
C SER A 622 6.05 -9.41 -25.71
N ARG A 623 6.01 -9.76 -24.42
CA ARG A 623 5.26 -9.02 -23.41
C ARG A 623 5.84 -7.64 -23.12
N TYR A 624 7.14 -7.46 -23.32
CA TYR A 624 7.84 -6.23 -22.96
C TYR A 624 8.06 -5.27 -24.12
N GLN A 625 7.92 -5.73 -25.38
CA GLN A 625 8.33 -4.98 -26.55
C GLN A 625 7.31 -3.92 -27.01
N ILE A 626 6.06 -4.13 -26.72
CA ILE A 626 4.96 -3.25 -27.17
C ILE A 626 4.18 -2.80 -25.94
N TRP A 627 3.99 -1.48 -25.82
CA TRP A 627 3.13 -0.96 -24.77
C TRP A 627 1.66 -1.33 -25.03
N LEU A 628 1.02 -1.92 -24.03
CA LEU A 628 -0.35 -2.43 -24.12
C LEU A 628 -1.41 -1.33 -23.95
N GLY A 629 -1.03 -0.08 -23.80
CA GLY A 629 -1.95 1.02 -23.59
C GLY A 629 -2.32 1.23 -22.11
N GLU A 630 -3.26 2.11 -21.89
CA GLU A 630 -3.78 2.41 -20.56
C GLU A 630 -4.41 1.17 -19.93
N LEU A 631 -4.37 1.11 -18.60
CA LEU A 631 -5.13 0.09 -17.87
C LEU A 631 -6.63 0.32 -18.05
N GLU A 632 -7.39 -0.75 -18.19
CA GLU A 632 -8.84 -0.66 -18.28
C GLU A 632 -9.41 -0.11 -16.96
N GLN A 633 -10.10 1.01 -17.04
CA GLN A 633 -10.76 1.60 -15.88
C GLN A 633 -11.89 0.72 -15.37
N ASP A 634 -12.61 0.04 -16.26
CA ASP A 634 -13.75 -0.80 -15.94
C ASP A 634 -13.38 -2.00 -15.05
N SER A 635 -12.12 -2.42 -15.06
CA SER A 635 -11.63 -3.46 -14.16
C SER A 635 -11.62 -3.02 -12.68
N LYS A 636 -11.55 -1.71 -12.43
CA LYS A 636 -11.61 -1.10 -11.10
C LYS A 636 -12.93 -0.38 -10.84
N TRP A 637 -13.43 0.28 -11.85
CA TRP A 637 -14.65 1.11 -11.79
C TRP A 637 -15.73 0.44 -12.62
N ASN A 638 -16.40 -0.55 -12.01
CA ASN A 638 -17.41 -1.36 -12.70
C ASN A 638 -18.64 -0.49 -13.04
N PRO A 639 -18.95 -0.26 -14.32
CA PRO A 639 -20.09 0.57 -14.73
C PRO A 639 -21.44 -0.03 -14.35
N SER A 640 -21.52 -1.34 -14.06
CA SER A 640 -22.74 -1.96 -13.53
C SER A 640 -23.08 -1.49 -12.14
N HIS A 641 -22.08 -1.07 -11.37
CA HIS A 641 -22.24 -0.59 -10.01
C HIS A 641 -22.09 0.93 -9.93
N PHE A 642 -20.99 1.47 -10.44
CA PHE A 642 -20.73 2.90 -10.49
C PHE A 642 -21.36 3.47 -11.77
N LEU A 643 -22.50 4.10 -11.62
CA LEU A 643 -23.33 4.51 -12.77
C LEU A 643 -22.75 5.67 -13.59
N LYS A 644 -21.84 6.41 -13.00
CA LYS A 644 -21.16 7.55 -13.63
C LYS A 644 -19.65 7.34 -13.65
N SER A 645 -18.94 8.11 -14.49
CA SER A 645 -17.49 8.08 -14.53
C SER A 645 -16.86 8.58 -13.21
N PRO A 646 -15.61 8.20 -12.92
CA PRO A 646 -14.96 8.64 -11.67
C PRO A 646 -14.89 10.15 -11.49
N ASP A 647 -14.79 10.89 -12.60
CA ASP A 647 -14.74 12.35 -12.64
C ASP A 647 -16.11 13.02 -12.88
N PHE A 648 -17.20 12.29 -12.62
CA PHE A 648 -18.55 12.85 -12.75
C PHE A 648 -18.73 14.00 -11.78
N VAL A 649 -19.30 15.11 -12.30
CA VAL A 649 -19.56 16.33 -11.55
C VAL A 649 -21.07 16.60 -11.59
N PRO A 650 -21.72 16.75 -10.42
CA PRO A 650 -23.15 17.10 -10.37
C PRO A 650 -23.38 18.54 -10.86
N PRO A 651 -24.63 18.92 -11.16
CA PRO A 651 -24.96 20.31 -11.44
C PRO A 651 -24.56 21.23 -10.28
N SER A 652 -23.99 22.41 -10.63
CA SER A 652 -23.54 23.41 -9.64
C SER A 652 -22.58 22.83 -8.59
N PRO A 653 -21.44 22.27 -9.01
CA PRO A 653 -20.52 21.62 -8.09
C PRO A 653 -19.87 22.64 -7.16
N GLN A 654 -19.74 22.28 -5.89
CA GLN A 654 -18.96 23.02 -4.90
C GLN A 654 -17.93 22.08 -4.29
N THR A 655 -16.66 22.47 -4.30
CA THR A 655 -15.63 21.68 -3.63
C THR A 655 -15.68 21.90 -2.12
N MET A 656 -15.12 20.96 -1.38
CA MET A 656 -15.02 21.08 0.07
C MET A 656 -14.26 22.35 0.48
N GLN A 657 -13.20 22.71 -0.26
CA GLN A 657 -12.41 23.93 0.02
C GLN A 657 -13.26 25.20 -0.19
N GLU A 658 -14.02 25.26 -1.28
CA GLU A 658 -14.94 26.39 -1.52
C GLU A 658 -15.97 26.54 -0.41
N TYR A 659 -16.53 25.41 0.05
CA TYR A 659 -17.46 25.41 1.19
C TYR A 659 -16.78 25.91 2.46
N MET A 660 -15.58 25.46 2.74
CA MET A 660 -14.82 25.90 3.93
C MET A 660 -14.47 27.38 3.87
N ASP A 661 -14.07 27.88 2.71
CA ASP A 661 -13.76 29.30 2.52
C ASP A 661 -15.00 30.18 2.73
N GLU A 662 -16.15 29.74 2.18
CA GLU A 662 -17.44 30.44 2.33
C GLU A 662 -17.88 30.51 3.80
N HIS A 663 -17.62 29.47 4.59
CA HIS A 663 -18.02 29.37 6.00
C HIS A 663 -16.89 29.71 6.99
N SER A 664 -15.76 30.21 6.51
CA SER A 664 -14.59 30.53 7.32
C SER A 664 -14.13 29.38 8.21
N LEU A 665 -14.12 28.15 7.66
CA LEU A 665 -13.71 26.94 8.34
C LEU A 665 -12.28 26.58 7.97
N SER A 666 -11.57 25.94 8.88
CA SER A 666 -10.22 25.41 8.66
C SER A 666 -10.00 24.13 9.45
N PHE A 667 -8.99 23.37 9.04
CA PHE A 667 -8.56 22.20 9.79
C PHE A 667 -7.65 22.61 10.95
N SER A 668 -7.89 22.01 12.10
CA SER A 668 -7.01 22.14 13.26
C SER A 668 -5.92 21.07 13.22
N ALA A 669 -4.82 21.29 13.93
CA ALA A 669 -3.80 20.25 14.13
C ALA A 669 -4.43 19.05 14.87
N PRO A 670 -4.10 17.79 14.49
CA PRO A 670 -4.60 16.64 15.21
C PRO A 670 -4.12 16.63 16.66
N ALA A 671 -4.98 16.20 17.58
CA ALA A 671 -4.59 16.05 18.97
C ALA A 671 -3.49 15.01 19.12
N ASP A 672 -2.57 15.24 20.04
CA ASP A 672 -1.59 14.24 20.46
C ASP A 672 -2.19 13.40 21.59
N LEU A 673 -2.62 12.19 21.26
CA LEU A 673 -3.28 11.30 22.21
C LEU A 673 -2.33 10.74 23.29
N PHE A 674 -1.04 10.83 23.07
CA PHE A 674 0.00 10.23 23.91
C PHE A 674 0.98 11.28 24.50
N ALA A 675 0.54 12.51 24.52
CA ALA A 675 1.33 13.60 25.10
C ALA A 675 1.61 13.40 26.60
#